data_f96c6ba4a983cb411eee0ac51c853def
#
_entry.id   f96c6ba4a983cb411eee0ac51c853def
#
_cell.length_a   1.000
_cell.length_b   1.000
_cell.length_c   1.000
_cell.angle_alpha   90.00
_cell.angle_beta   90.00
_cell.angle_gamma   90.00
#
_symmetry.space_group_name_H-M   'P 1'
#
loop_
_entity.id
_entity.type
_entity.pdbx_description
1 polymer ?
#
loop_
_entity_poly.entity_id
_entity_poly.type
_entity_poly.pdbx_seq_one_letter_code
_entity_poly.pdbx_strand_id
1 'polypeptide(L)'
;MSEWTRKKRIDWLKSQLKQRVVLLDGGMGTMIQQAGLSEADYRGDEFRDWASELKGNNDLLALTQPSLIGGIHADYLRAGSDIIETNTFNSNAPSLGDYGMERWVVRFNHDAARLARGVCDQHETTNTPKLVAGVLGPTNRTASISPKVEDPSFRNIYFDELVETYSEATEALLEGGADLILVETIFDTLNAKAALYAISQVSEKLGERIEIMISGTITDASGRTLSGQTTEAFWHSVRHAEPLSIGLNCALGPAELRPFLRELSAVADTHVSAHPNAGLPNQFGEYDLSAVEMAEIVAEYSASGLVNIVGGCCGTTPDHIVEIASRVKHHPTKALNTTPRVMRLSGLDPFIADDTKGFMNVGERTNVTGSARFKRLILEGEYEAALEVARQQVENGAQIIDINMDEGLLDSKEAMVKYLNLIASEPDISRVPVMIDSSKWDVLKAGMKCIQGKGIVNSISLKEGEAPFLEQAKEIRRFGFAVVVMAFDETGQADTQDRKVEICKRSYQILTEDAGFPPEDIIFDPNIFAVATGIEEHNNYARDFIDACAQIKEACPFVLTSGGLSNVSFSFRGNNPVREAMHAVFLYHAIKSHLNMAIVNAGQLAIYADIDPELRELVEDVVLNRRLDATDRLVDRAPTFAEGEVEKTDTVAEWRSKPVRERLEHALVNGLDQFVVDDTEEARLASTRPLDVIEGPLMDGMNTVGDLFGAGKMFLPQVVKSARVMKKAVAHLVPFIDASKAEAGESSDQGVIIMATVKGDVHDIGKNIVGVVLQCNNYRVIDLGVMVPTQKILDAAIEHKADIIGLSGLITPSLDEMVTVASEMERQGFETPLMIGGATTSPAHTSLKIEPGYSGDTVYVKDASRAVGVASKLLGEQRLAYSQELKADHEAKRQSYSIKKATPLLSFTQATARREVLAFDTSTVSAPHQLGVHVLE
;
A
#
# COMPACT_ATOMS: atom_id res chain seq x y z
N MET A 1 24.52 37.10 10.58
CA MET A 1 24.01 36.18 9.54
C MET A 1 24.68 34.84 9.79
N SER A 2 23.94 33.76 9.80
CA SER A 2 24.49 32.40 9.96
C SER A 2 25.51 32.12 8.85
N GLU A 3 26.68 31.53 9.22
CA GLU A 3 27.67 31.06 8.25
C GLU A 3 27.22 29.74 7.56
N TRP A 4 26.10 29.17 8.01
CA TRP A 4 25.55 27.94 7.53
C TRP A 4 24.71 28.15 6.27
N THR A 5 25.08 27.45 5.19
CA THR A 5 24.27 27.32 3.97
C THR A 5 23.57 25.96 4.01
N ARG A 6 22.50 25.74 3.22
CA ARG A 6 21.83 24.44 3.07
C ARG A 6 22.84 23.32 2.87
N LYS A 7 23.76 23.49 1.91
CA LYS A 7 24.79 22.49 1.63
C LYS A 7 25.65 22.16 2.84
N LYS A 8 26.14 23.17 3.57
CA LYS A 8 26.97 22.96 4.77
C LYS A 8 26.19 22.23 5.88
N ARG A 9 24.89 22.54 6.05
CA ARG A 9 24.03 21.85 7.01
C ARG A 9 23.85 20.38 6.64
N ILE A 10 23.59 20.07 5.37
CA ILE A 10 23.47 18.70 4.87
C ILE A 10 24.80 17.94 5.00
N ASP A 11 25.93 18.55 4.67
CA ASP A 11 27.26 17.93 4.84
C ASP A 11 27.53 17.62 6.31
N TRP A 12 27.17 18.53 7.20
CA TRP A 12 27.25 18.30 8.65
C TRP A 12 26.36 17.14 9.09
N LEU A 13 25.09 17.11 8.65
CA LEU A 13 24.15 16.03 8.95
C LEU A 13 24.73 14.66 8.53
N LYS A 14 25.21 14.55 7.29
CA LYS A 14 25.84 13.33 6.78
C LYS A 14 27.06 12.90 7.59
N SER A 15 27.80 13.87 8.16
CA SER A 15 28.92 13.56 9.04
C SER A 15 28.47 13.05 10.41
N GLN A 16 27.37 13.61 10.96
CA GLN A 16 26.82 13.18 12.25
C GLN A 16 26.21 11.78 12.16
N LEU A 17 25.50 11.47 11.10
CA LEU A 17 24.91 10.15 10.87
C LEU A 17 25.95 9.00 10.88
N LYS A 18 27.21 9.29 10.64
CA LYS A 18 28.30 8.31 10.77
C LYS A 18 28.86 8.17 12.20
N GLN A 19 28.52 9.10 13.07
CA GLN A 19 29.16 9.22 14.38
C GLN A 19 28.20 8.92 15.55
N ARG A 20 26.95 9.33 15.41
CA ARG A 20 25.94 9.25 16.46
C ARG A 20 24.53 9.16 15.89
N VAL A 21 23.59 8.78 16.73
CA VAL A 21 22.17 8.91 16.41
C VAL A 21 21.80 10.39 16.37
N VAL A 22 21.08 10.79 15.32
CA VAL A 22 20.56 12.14 15.09
C VAL A 22 19.15 12.24 15.64
N LEU A 23 18.79 13.39 16.18
CA LEU A 23 17.50 13.63 16.82
C LEU A 23 16.57 14.45 15.92
N LEU A 24 15.42 13.89 15.61
CA LEU A 24 14.27 14.60 15.08
C LEU A 24 13.45 15.21 16.23
N ASP A 25 12.48 16.05 15.95
CA ASP A 25 11.59 16.60 16.96
C ASP A 25 10.44 15.62 17.31
N GLY A 26 9.36 16.13 17.85
CA GLY A 26 8.21 15.35 18.31
C GLY A 26 6.89 15.92 17.81
N GLY A 27 5.79 15.48 18.41
CA GLY A 27 4.43 15.76 17.94
C GLY A 27 4.04 17.23 17.92
N MET A 28 4.08 17.89 16.79
CA MET A 28 3.58 19.26 16.60
C MET A 28 2.10 19.36 16.95
N GLY A 29 1.27 18.46 16.43
CA GLY A 29 -0.17 18.43 16.72
C GLY A 29 -0.49 18.26 18.20
N THR A 30 0.32 17.46 18.92
CA THR A 30 0.20 17.26 20.37
C THR A 30 0.40 18.57 21.14
N MET A 31 1.41 19.34 20.78
CA MET A 31 1.72 20.62 21.40
C MET A 31 0.65 21.69 21.07
N ILE A 32 0.14 21.71 19.84
CA ILE A 32 -0.97 22.58 19.44
C ILE A 32 -2.24 22.27 20.24
N GLN A 33 -2.54 20.98 20.40
CA GLN A 33 -3.72 20.56 21.17
C GLN A 33 -3.65 21.01 22.63
N GLN A 34 -2.48 20.93 23.26
CA GLN A 34 -2.28 21.39 24.64
C GLN A 34 -2.54 22.91 24.81
N ALA A 35 -2.39 23.69 23.74
CA ALA A 35 -2.65 25.13 23.79
C ALA A 35 -4.16 25.48 23.86
N GLY A 36 -5.07 24.52 23.59
CA GLY A 36 -6.51 24.68 23.74
C GLY A 36 -7.14 25.79 22.91
N LEU A 37 -6.69 25.95 21.64
CA LEU A 37 -7.09 27.04 20.75
C LEU A 37 -8.59 27.00 20.39
N SER A 38 -9.22 28.18 20.34
CA SER A 38 -10.58 28.39 19.85
C SER A 38 -10.62 28.60 18.33
N GLU A 39 -11.82 28.54 17.73
CA GLU A 39 -12.00 28.86 16.30
C GLU A 39 -11.48 30.27 15.96
N ALA A 40 -11.67 31.24 16.85
CA ALA A 40 -11.18 32.61 16.68
C ALA A 40 -9.63 32.65 16.62
N ASP A 41 -8.95 31.82 17.40
CA ASP A 41 -7.50 31.71 17.38
C ASP A 41 -6.98 31.12 16.06
N TYR A 42 -7.69 30.11 15.50
CA TYR A 42 -7.36 29.56 14.19
C TYR A 42 -7.55 30.60 13.07
N ARG A 43 -8.64 31.39 13.12
CA ARG A 43 -8.91 32.43 12.13
C ARG A 43 -7.90 33.58 12.18
N GLY A 44 -7.47 33.96 13.35
CA GLY A 44 -6.69 35.17 13.54
C GLY A 44 -7.40 36.41 12.95
N ASP A 45 -6.65 37.45 12.64
CA ASP A 45 -7.21 38.64 12.01
C ASP A 45 -7.44 38.49 10.50
N GLU A 46 -6.58 37.72 9.83
CA GLU A 46 -6.58 37.60 8.36
C GLU A 46 -7.77 36.80 7.82
N PHE A 47 -8.19 35.75 8.55
CA PHE A 47 -9.25 34.82 8.11
C PHE A 47 -10.53 34.98 8.94
N ARG A 48 -10.72 36.11 9.62
CA ARG A 48 -11.88 36.37 10.49
C ARG A 48 -13.22 36.08 9.81
N ASP A 49 -13.35 36.49 8.57
CA ASP A 49 -14.57 36.36 7.77
C ASP A 49 -14.56 35.19 6.80
N TRP A 50 -13.68 34.19 7.00
CA TRP A 50 -13.60 33.02 6.15
C TRP A 50 -14.91 32.22 6.24
N ALA A 51 -15.39 31.70 5.09
CA ALA A 51 -16.71 31.08 5.01
C ALA A 51 -16.80 29.73 5.76
N SER A 52 -15.72 28.95 5.73
CA SER A 52 -15.63 27.64 6.40
C SER A 52 -15.07 27.77 7.82
N GLU A 53 -15.37 26.81 8.68
CA GLU A 53 -14.67 26.70 9.97
C GLU A 53 -13.22 26.27 9.74
N LEU A 54 -12.30 26.84 10.53
CA LEU A 54 -10.86 26.63 10.37
C LEU A 54 -10.22 25.89 11.55
N LYS A 55 -10.95 25.68 12.65
CA LYS A 55 -10.46 24.85 13.76
C LYS A 55 -10.19 23.43 13.29
N GLY A 56 -8.96 22.95 13.55
CA GLY A 56 -8.45 21.67 13.06
C GLY A 56 -7.47 21.81 11.90
N ASN A 57 -7.44 22.94 11.19
CA ASN A 57 -6.39 23.25 10.22
C ASN A 57 -5.13 23.73 10.94
N ASN A 58 -4.38 22.78 11.52
CA ASN A 58 -3.19 23.09 12.31
C ASN A 58 -2.09 23.78 11.50
N ASP A 59 -2.01 23.54 10.21
CA ASP A 59 -1.00 24.12 9.34
C ASP A 59 -1.20 25.60 9.14
N LEU A 60 -2.47 26.07 9.21
CA LEU A 60 -2.83 27.48 9.18
C LEU A 60 -2.18 28.28 10.32
N LEU A 61 -1.90 27.64 11.45
CA LEU A 61 -1.38 28.29 12.65
C LEU A 61 0.04 28.86 12.45
N ALA A 62 0.77 28.39 11.46
CA ALA A 62 2.04 29.02 11.06
C ALA A 62 1.85 30.47 10.58
N LEU A 63 0.66 30.82 10.06
CA LEU A 63 0.28 32.17 9.65
C LEU A 63 -0.45 32.94 10.76
N THR A 64 -1.43 32.29 11.42
CA THR A 64 -2.32 33.00 12.36
C THR A 64 -1.79 33.04 13.78
N GLN A 65 -0.96 32.06 14.18
CA GLN A 65 -0.35 31.92 15.52
C GLN A 65 1.18 31.68 15.42
N PRO A 66 1.94 32.46 14.66
CA PRO A 66 3.37 32.18 14.42
C PRO A 66 4.20 32.17 15.71
N SER A 67 3.79 32.90 16.74
CA SER A 67 4.48 32.89 18.04
C SER A 67 4.32 31.55 18.77
N LEU A 68 3.17 30.91 18.66
CA LEU A 68 2.92 29.59 19.25
C LEU A 68 3.74 28.53 18.51
N ILE A 69 3.63 28.49 17.19
CA ILE A 69 4.36 27.48 16.39
C ILE A 69 5.88 27.67 16.53
N GLY A 70 6.37 28.91 16.46
CA GLY A 70 7.77 29.22 16.70
C GLY A 70 8.25 28.85 18.11
N GLY A 71 7.38 29.01 19.12
CA GLY A 71 7.62 28.56 20.49
C GLY A 71 7.81 27.05 20.59
N ILE A 72 6.94 26.27 19.96
CA ILE A 72 7.00 24.80 19.93
C ILE A 72 8.32 24.35 19.25
N HIS A 73 8.67 24.92 18.10
CA HIS A 73 9.95 24.62 17.45
C HIS A 73 11.15 24.90 18.36
N ALA A 74 11.13 26.06 19.07
CA ALA A 74 12.19 26.40 20.00
C ALA A 74 12.26 25.43 21.19
N ASP A 75 11.14 24.93 21.69
CA ASP A 75 11.09 23.95 22.77
C ASP A 75 11.72 22.62 22.35
N TYR A 76 11.44 22.13 21.16
CA TYR A 76 12.09 20.92 20.63
C TYR A 76 13.61 21.12 20.38
N LEU A 77 14.02 22.27 19.87
CA LEU A 77 15.45 22.56 19.71
C LEU A 77 16.18 22.63 21.06
N ARG A 78 15.55 23.18 22.10
CA ARG A 78 16.06 23.19 23.47
C ARG A 78 16.09 21.78 24.09
N ALA A 79 15.15 20.92 23.72
CA ALA A 79 15.10 19.53 24.11
C ALA A 79 16.24 18.69 23.48
N GLY A 80 16.90 19.20 22.46
CA GLY A 80 18.07 18.57 21.86
C GLY A 80 17.91 18.15 20.40
N SER A 81 16.78 18.43 19.75
CA SER A 81 16.56 18.10 18.33
C SER A 81 17.63 18.72 17.44
N ASP A 82 18.13 17.95 16.50
CA ASP A 82 19.05 18.37 15.45
C ASP A 82 18.29 18.84 14.22
N ILE A 83 17.14 18.23 13.97
CA ILE A 83 16.23 18.49 12.85
C ILE A 83 14.85 18.76 13.45
N ILE A 84 14.18 19.81 12.95
CA ILE A 84 12.76 20.08 13.22
C ILE A 84 11.96 20.00 11.95
N GLU A 85 10.71 19.55 12.07
CA GLU A 85 9.75 19.40 10.99
C GLU A 85 8.93 20.70 10.82
N THR A 86 8.62 21.06 9.58
CA THR A 86 7.70 22.18 9.34
C THR A 86 6.27 21.82 9.71
N ASN A 87 5.47 22.78 10.15
CA ASN A 87 4.04 22.60 10.40
C ASN A 87 3.24 22.64 9.08
N THR A 88 3.45 21.63 8.21
CA THR A 88 2.90 21.56 6.84
C THR A 88 2.35 20.18 6.50
N PHE A 89 1.97 19.38 7.49
CA PHE A 89 1.53 18.00 7.31
C PHE A 89 0.38 17.83 6.32
N ASN A 90 -0.61 18.74 6.34
CA ASN A 90 -1.77 18.75 5.44
C ASN A 90 -1.73 19.88 4.41
N SER A 91 -0.58 20.54 4.21
CA SER A 91 -0.45 21.69 3.31
C SER A 91 -0.35 21.30 1.83
N ASN A 92 -1.29 20.51 1.37
CA ASN A 92 -1.49 20.07 0.00
C ASN A 92 -2.91 20.44 -0.49
N ALA A 93 -3.11 20.63 -1.78
CA ALA A 93 -4.38 21.10 -2.33
C ALA A 93 -5.57 20.19 -1.99
N PRO A 94 -5.48 18.85 -2.10
CA PRO A 94 -6.57 17.96 -1.70
C PRO A 94 -7.03 18.13 -0.25
N SER A 95 -6.09 18.25 0.70
CA SER A 95 -6.40 18.41 2.13
C SER A 95 -6.88 19.81 2.47
N LEU A 96 -6.28 20.85 1.88
CA LEU A 96 -6.70 22.24 2.07
C LEU A 96 -8.06 22.52 1.42
N GLY A 97 -8.47 21.72 0.45
CA GLY A 97 -9.79 21.81 -0.20
C GLY A 97 -10.94 21.60 0.78
N ASP A 98 -10.76 20.82 1.85
CA ASP A 98 -11.78 20.64 2.88
C ASP A 98 -12.09 21.93 3.63
N TYR A 99 -11.16 22.89 3.63
CA TYR A 99 -11.28 24.22 4.21
C TYR A 99 -11.55 25.32 3.16
N GLY A 100 -11.64 24.96 1.86
CA GLY A 100 -11.73 25.92 0.74
C GLY A 100 -10.44 26.73 0.55
N MET A 101 -9.30 26.15 0.91
CA MET A 101 -8.00 26.82 0.94
C MET A 101 -6.98 26.24 -0.06
N GLU A 102 -7.40 25.54 -1.11
CA GLU A 102 -6.53 24.86 -2.08
C GLU A 102 -5.45 25.78 -2.67
N ARG A 103 -5.83 27.04 -2.95
CA ARG A 103 -4.92 28.06 -3.52
C ARG A 103 -3.86 28.57 -2.55
N TRP A 104 -3.89 28.13 -1.29
CA TRP A 104 -2.98 28.59 -0.25
C TRP A 104 -1.77 27.67 -0.03
N VAL A 105 -1.66 26.57 -0.78
CA VAL A 105 -0.58 25.58 -0.68
C VAL A 105 0.80 26.26 -0.63
N VAL A 106 1.10 27.13 -1.59
CA VAL A 106 2.41 27.80 -1.68
C VAL A 106 2.68 28.63 -0.43
N ARG A 107 1.68 29.42 0.02
CA ARG A 107 1.88 30.32 1.16
C ARG A 107 2.06 29.55 2.48
N PHE A 108 1.26 28.48 2.70
CA PHE A 108 1.36 27.66 3.92
C PHE A 108 2.76 27.04 4.02
N ASN A 109 3.19 26.38 2.96
CA ASN A 109 4.50 25.72 2.94
C ASN A 109 5.67 26.71 3.07
N HIS A 110 5.63 27.83 2.32
CA HIS A 110 6.69 28.83 2.37
C HIS A 110 6.80 29.50 3.75
N ASP A 111 5.68 29.97 4.32
CA ASP A 111 5.72 30.74 5.56
C ASP A 111 6.02 29.84 6.77
N ALA A 112 5.53 28.56 6.77
CA ALA A 112 5.89 27.59 7.80
C ALA A 112 7.38 27.23 7.77
N ALA A 113 7.95 27.00 6.58
CA ALA A 113 9.38 26.73 6.43
C ALA A 113 10.23 27.95 6.85
N ARG A 114 9.83 29.16 6.47
CA ARG A 114 10.48 30.40 6.87
C ARG A 114 10.46 30.61 8.39
N LEU A 115 9.33 30.30 9.03
CA LEU A 115 9.20 30.38 10.48
C LEU A 115 10.16 29.41 11.18
N ALA A 116 10.13 28.11 10.76
CA ALA A 116 11.00 27.07 11.30
C ALA A 116 12.49 27.43 11.09
N ARG A 117 12.86 27.91 9.90
CA ARG A 117 14.24 28.35 9.60
C ARG A 117 14.67 29.51 10.50
N GLY A 118 13.80 30.50 10.68
CA GLY A 118 14.09 31.62 11.56
C GLY A 118 14.32 31.23 13.02
N VAL A 119 13.60 30.23 13.52
CA VAL A 119 13.81 29.68 14.86
C VAL A 119 15.12 28.87 14.92
N CYS A 120 15.41 28.05 13.92
CA CYS A 120 16.67 27.33 13.85
C CYS A 120 17.90 28.26 13.84
N ASP A 121 17.85 29.35 13.06
CA ASP A 121 18.93 30.33 12.96
C ASP A 121 19.25 31.00 14.31
N GLN A 122 18.25 31.09 15.22
CA GLN A 122 18.45 31.61 16.57
C GLN A 122 19.07 30.58 17.54
N HIS A 123 18.96 29.28 17.25
CA HIS A 123 19.41 28.20 18.11
C HIS A 123 20.70 27.51 17.62
N GLU A 124 21.10 27.76 16.37
CA GLU A 124 22.35 27.20 15.85
C GLU A 124 23.59 27.93 16.38
N THR A 125 24.72 27.21 16.41
CA THR A 125 26.02 27.77 16.79
C THR A 125 27.01 27.68 15.62
N THR A 126 28.19 28.25 15.76
CA THR A 126 29.25 28.11 14.76
C THR A 126 29.65 26.67 14.46
N ASN A 127 29.45 25.75 15.41
CA ASN A 127 29.87 24.34 15.31
C ASN A 127 28.68 23.37 15.12
N THR A 128 27.47 23.79 15.44
CA THR A 128 26.29 22.93 15.45
C THR A 128 25.15 23.66 14.78
N PRO A 129 24.86 23.36 13.51
CA PRO A 129 23.68 23.88 12.85
C PRO A 129 22.42 23.19 13.36
N LYS A 130 21.28 23.78 13.02
CA LYS A 130 19.96 23.17 13.17
C LYS A 130 19.30 23.08 11.81
N LEU A 131 18.69 21.93 11.50
CA LEU A 131 18.12 21.67 10.20
C LEU A 131 16.59 21.78 10.23
N VAL A 132 16.02 22.16 9.09
CA VAL A 132 14.59 22.18 8.84
C VAL A 132 14.25 21.11 7.81
N ALA A 133 13.44 20.15 8.20
CA ALA A 133 12.82 19.21 7.30
C ALA A 133 11.48 19.78 6.81
N GLY A 134 11.38 20.07 5.52
CA GLY A 134 10.14 20.44 4.88
C GLY A 134 9.23 19.22 4.76
N VAL A 135 8.11 19.21 5.47
CA VAL A 135 7.21 18.06 5.55
C VAL A 135 6.25 18.04 4.38
N LEU A 136 6.21 16.91 3.67
CA LEU A 136 5.16 16.50 2.75
C LEU A 136 4.42 15.33 3.38
N GLY A 137 3.29 15.61 4.02
CA GLY A 137 2.43 14.60 4.58
C GLY A 137 1.52 13.94 3.51
N PRO A 138 0.73 12.93 3.91
CA PRO A 138 -0.22 12.30 3.02
C PRO A 138 -1.39 13.23 2.66
N THR A 139 -2.09 12.92 1.58
CA THR A 139 -3.38 13.57 1.29
C THR A 139 -4.52 12.80 1.96
N ASN A 140 -5.67 13.44 2.10
CA ASN A 140 -6.92 12.80 2.53
C ASN A 140 -7.52 11.86 1.47
N ARG A 141 -6.85 11.66 0.33
CA ARG A 141 -7.26 10.79 -0.77
C ARG A 141 -6.14 9.81 -1.13
N THR A 142 -6.55 8.63 -1.61
CA THR A 142 -5.62 7.56 -2.02
C THR A 142 -5.68 7.32 -3.51
N ALA A 143 -4.52 7.17 -4.14
CA ALA A 143 -4.42 6.85 -5.56
C ALA A 143 -4.44 5.32 -5.82
N SER A 144 -4.13 4.50 -4.80
CA SER A 144 -4.11 3.03 -4.93
C SER A 144 -5.45 2.37 -4.66
N ILE A 145 -6.32 2.98 -3.86
CA ILE A 145 -7.57 2.37 -3.37
C ILE A 145 -8.76 3.15 -3.90
N SER A 146 -9.78 2.44 -4.40
CA SER A 146 -11.06 3.06 -4.76
C SER A 146 -11.87 3.39 -3.50
N PRO A 147 -12.40 4.61 -3.36
CA PRO A 147 -13.40 4.92 -2.34
C PRO A 147 -14.79 4.36 -2.69
N LYS A 148 -14.98 3.81 -3.91
CA LYS A 148 -16.24 3.22 -4.36
C LYS A 148 -16.10 1.70 -4.46
N VAL A 149 -16.84 0.97 -3.66
CA VAL A 149 -16.83 -0.50 -3.71
C VAL A 149 -17.45 -1.03 -4.99
N GLU A 150 -18.46 -0.35 -5.49
CA GLU A 150 -19.13 -0.68 -6.75
C GLU A 150 -18.27 -0.45 -7.99
N ASP A 151 -17.27 0.40 -7.89
CA ASP A 151 -16.34 0.67 -8.99
C ASP A 151 -14.89 0.63 -8.48
N PRO A 152 -14.30 -0.56 -8.37
CA PRO A 152 -12.91 -0.71 -7.92
C PRO A 152 -11.89 -0.04 -8.84
N SER A 153 -12.26 0.30 -10.08
CA SER A 153 -11.40 1.02 -11.02
C SER A 153 -11.37 2.53 -10.79
N PHE A 154 -12.36 3.07 -10.07
CA PHE A 154 -12.45 4.50 -9.79
C PHE A 154 -11.34 4.98 -8.86
N ARG A 155 -10.87 6.20 -9.09
CA ARG A 155 -9.98 6.94 -8.17
C ARG A 155 -10.54 8.35 -7.99
N ASN A 156 -10.44 8.87 -6.76
CA ASN A 156 -10.85 10.25 -6.46
C ASN A 156 -9.67 11.22 -6.47
N ILE A 157 -8.48 10.73 -6.79
CA ILE A 157 -7.28 11.51 -7.10
C ILE A 157 -6.37 10.70 -8.03
N TYR A 158 -5.65 11.38 -8.91
CA TYR A 158 -4.76 10.77 -9.88
C TYR A 158 -3.33 11.23 -9.66
N PHE A 159 -2.38 10.45 -10.16
CA PHE A 159 -0.94 10.68 -10.01
C PHE A 159 -0.50 12.10 -10.39
N ASP A 160 -0.99 12.63 -11.51
CA ASP A 160 -0.59 13.96 -12.00
C ASP A 160 -1.08 15.09 -11.09
N GLU A 161 -2.29 14.97 -10.52
CA GLU A 161 -2.82 15.95 -9.54
C GLU A 161 -1.98 15.95 -8.25
N LEU A 162 -1.54 14.77 -7.82
CA LEU A 162 -0.61 14.63 -6.69
C LEU A 162 0.75 15.25 -7.00
N VAL A 163 1.30 15.02 -8.20
CA VAL A 163 2.58 15.61 -8.63
C VAL A 163 2.50 17.13 -8.65
N GLU A 164 1.38 17.70 -9.12
CA GLU A 164 1.17 19.14 -9.14
C GLU A 164 1.25 19.74 -7.74
N THR A 165 0.42 19.26 -6.81
CA THR A 165 0.38 19.80 -5.45
C THR A 165 1.69 19.58 -4.68
N TYR A 166 2.34 18.41 -4.82
CA TYR A 166 3.62 18.15 -4.16
C TYR A 166 4.78 18.93 -4.79
N SER A 167 4.71 19.28 -6.07
CA SER A 167 5.71 20.18 -6.70
C SER A 167 5.62 21.59 -6.15
N GLU A 168 4.40 22.15 -6.08
CA GLU A 168 4.16 23.47 -5.49
C GLU A 168 4.61 23.53 -4.02
N ALA A 169 4.26 22.51 -3.23
CA ALA A 169 4.66 22.43 -1.83
C ALA A 169 6.19 22.32 -1.69
N THR A 170 6.84 21.46 -2.49
CA THR A 170 8.30 21.27 -2.45
C THR A 170 9.05 22.56 -2.78
N GLU A 171 8.67 23.25 -3.87
CA GLU A 171 9.27 24.53 -4.24
C GLU A 171 9.12 25.56 -3.12
N ALA A 172 7.91 25.70 -2.57
CA ALA A 172 7.61 26.65 -1.51
C ALA A 172 8.38 26.36 -0.21
N LEU A 173 8.49 25.08 0.19
CA LEU A 173 9.28 24.67 1.36
C LEU A 173 10.76 25.03 1.21
N LEU A 174 11.34 24.75 0.04
CA LEU A 174 12.75 25.07 -0.25
C LEU A 174 13.02 26.57 -0.31
N GLU A 175 12.10 27.33 -0.90
CA GLU A 175 12.16 28.80 -0.94
C GLU A 175 12.02 29.40 0.47
N GLY A 176 11.17 28.81 1.31
CA GLY A 176 11.01 29.18 2.71
C GLY A 176 12.21 28.84 3.60
N GLY A 177 13.14 28.00 3.14
CA GLY A 177 14.40 27.72 3.84
C GLY A 177 14.50 26.33 4.43
N ALA A 178 13.69 25.36 4.00
CA ALA A 178 13.89 23.96 4.32
C ALA A 178 15.24 23.46 3.78
N ASP A 179 15.95 22.66 4.58
CA ASP A 179 17.24 22.08 4.22
C ASP A 179 17.13 20.77 3.44
N LEU A 180 16.11 19.99 3.76
CA LEU A 180 15.75 18.71 3.14
C LEU A 180 14.22 18.54 3.13
N ILE A 181 13.75 17.55 2.41
CA ILE A 181 12.32 17.21 2.36
C ILE A 181 12.08 15.88 3.08
N LEU A 182 11.07 15.85 3.94
CA LEU A 182 10.58 14.65 4.60
C LEU A 182 9.21 14.28 4.03
N VAL A 183 9.13 13.14 3.35
CA VAL A 183 7.86 12.52 2.95
C VAL A 183 7.49 11.53 4.04
N GLU A 184 6.47 11.85 4.84
CA GLU A 184 6.18 11.09 6.03
C GLU A 184 4.75 10.54 6.11
N THR A 185 4.54 9.64 7.08
CA THR A 185 3.25 9.02 7.39
C THR A 185 2.60 8.39 6.15
N ILE A 186 3.46 7.76 5.35
CA ILE A 186 3.05 7.17 4.08
C ILE A 186 2.24 5.91 4.35
N PHE A 187 0.96 5.95 4.05
CA PHE A 187 0.06 4.80 4.09
C PHE A 187 -0.38 4.32 2.69
N ASP A 188 -0.19 5.15 1.66
CA ASP A 188 -0.35 4.81 0.24
C ASP A 188 0.95 5.07 -0.52
N THR A 189 1.60 4.00 -0.98
CA THR A 189 2.89 4.11 -1.65
C THR A 189 2.81 4.79 -3.01
N LEU A 190 1.66 4.74 -3.70
CA LEU A 190 1.50 5.45 -4.98
C LEU A 190 1.47 6.96 -4.77
N ASN A 191 0.82 7.45 -3.69
CA ASN A 191 0.88 8.86 -3.30
C ASN A 191 2.33 9.28 -3.01
N ALA A 192 3.08 8.44 -2.29
CA ALA A 192 4.50 8.70 -2.01
C ALA A 192 5.33 8.75 -3.30
N LYS A 193 5.12 7.84 -4.25
CA LYS A 193 5.81 7.86 -5.55
C LYS A 193 5.51 9.14 -6.33
N ALA A 194 4.30 9.68 -6.25
CA ALA A 194 3.97 10.96 -6.85
C ALA A 194 4.74 12.12 -6.18
N ALA A 195 4.88 12.11 -4.84
CA ALA A 195 5.70 13.08 -4.12
C ALA A 195 7.18 12.98 -4.51
N LEU A 196 7.74 11.78 -4.58
CA LEU A 196 9.13 11.54 -4.98
C LEU A 196 9.38 11.96 -6.44
N TYR A 197 8.42 11.70 -7.31
CA TYR A 197 8.46 12.16 -8.71
C TYR A 197 8.46 13.69 -8.78
N ALA A 198 7.60 14.36 -8.01
CA ALA A 198 7.56 15.82 -7.91
C ALA A 198 8.89 16.41 -7.41
N ILE A 199 9.45 15.84 -6.32
CA ILE A 199 10.74 16.26 -5.78
C ILE A 199 11.86 16.09 -6.83
N SER A 200 11.85 15.00 -7.59
CA SER A 200 12.81 14.77 -8.67
C SER A 200 12.72 15.83 -9.78
N GLN A 201 11.49 16.22 -10.17
CA GLN A 201 11.29 17.30 -11.15
C GLN A 201 11.78 18.64 -10.62
N VAL A 202 11.47 18.97 -9.36
CA VAL A 202 11.94 20.20 -8.72
C VAL A 202 13.47 20.21 -8.61
N SER A 203 14.08 19.07 -8.24
CA SER A 203 15.53 18.90 -8.19
C SER A 203 16.20 19.16 -9.55
N GLU A 204 15.62 18.63 -10.62
CA GLU A 204 16.09 18.85 -11.99
C GLU A 204 15.96 20.33 -12.40
N LYS A 205 14.82 20.96 -12.10
CA LYS A 205 14.57 22.40 -12.35
C LYS A 205 15.56 23.31 -11.63
N LEU A 206 15.90 22.96 -10.39
CA LEU A 206 16.87 23.72 -9.58
C LEU A 206 18.32 23.43 -9.95
N GLY A 207 18.60 22.31 -10.64
CA GLY A 207 19.94 21.85 -10.98
C GLY A 207 20.76 21.40 -9.76
N GLU A 208 20.10 21.08 -8.65
CA GLU A 208 20.73 20.55 -7.42
C GLU A 208 19.93 19.38 -6.86
N ARG A 209 20.64 18.42 -6.24
CA ARG A 209 20.01 17.29 -5.57
C ARG A 209 19.36 17.77 -4.26
N ILE A 210 18.09 17.48 -4.11
CA ILE A 210 17.35 17.66 -2.87
C ILE A 210 17.54 16.39 -2.03
N GLU A 211 17.97 16.52 -0.77
CA GLU A 211 18.03 15.40 0.15
C GLU A 211 16.63 15.05 0.66
N ILE A 212 16.33 13.77 0.68
CA ILE A 212 14.99 13.26 1.00
C ILE A 212 15.07 12.30 2.18
N MET A 213 14.20 12.48 3.16
CA MET A 213 13.86 11.46 4.16
C MET A 213 12.49 10.88 3.80
N ILE A 214 12.33 9.56 3.95
CA ILE A 214 11.06 8.88 3.66
C ILE A 214 10.64 8.13 4.92
N SER A 215 9.37 8.24 5.31
CA SER A 215 8.83 7.53 6.46
C SER A 215 7.44 6.97 6.19
N GLY A 216 7.32 5.64 6.26
CA GLY A 216 6.08 4.93 6.12
C GLY A 216 5.33 4.78 7.43
N THR A 217 4.06 4.42 7.35
CA THR A 217 3.27 4.07 8.53
C THR A 217 2.62 2.70 8.37
N ILE A 218 2.72 1.88 9.42
CA ILE A 218 2.07 0.57 9.50
C ILE A 218 0.73 0.78 10.19
N THR A 219 -0.34 0.52 9.47
CA THR A 219 -1.69 0.93 9.88
C THR A 219 -2.49 -0.15 10.58
N ASP A 220 -2.04 -1.39 10.53
CA ASP A 220 -2.77 -2.52 11.11
C ASP A 220 -1.86 -3.61 11.71
N ALA A 221 -2.48 -4.55 12.40
CA ALA A 221 -1.80 -5.67 13.04
C ALA A 221 -1.20 -6.70 12.05
N SER A 222 -1.53 -6.62 10.75
CA SER A 222 -0.91 -7.46 9.71
C SER A 222 0.51 -7.02 9.35
N GLY A 223 0.92 -5.83 9.78
CA GLY A 223 2.24 -5.26 9.50
C GLY A 223 2.35 -4.65 8.10
N ARG A 224 1.25 -4.22 7.54
CA ARG A 224 1.19 -3.63 6.20
C ARG A 224 0.81 -2.15 6.25
N THR A 225 1.14 -1.42 5.20
CA THR A 225 0.58 -0.09 4.92
C THR A 225 -0.92 -0.22 4.61
N LEU A 226 -1.66 0.87 4.65
CA LEU A 226 -3.10 0.87 4.31
C LEU A 226 -3.35 0.34 2.89
N SER A 227 -2.47 0.64 1.94
CA SER A 227 -2.54 0.13 0.57
C SER A 227 -2.08 -1.32 0.42
N GLY A 228 -1.72 -1.99 1.51
CA GLY A 228 -1.49 -3.44 1.60
C GLY A 228 -0.04 -3.89 1.46
N GLN A 229 0.93 -3.02 1.29
CA GLN A 229 2.33 -3.41 1.15
C GLN A 229 2.98 -3.81 2.48
N THR A 230 3.82 -4.86 2.45
CA THR A 230 4.75 -5.16 3.55
C THR A 230 5.83 -4.08 3.66
N THR A 231 6.51 -4.04 4.80
CA THR A 231 7.61 -3.08 5.04
C THR A 231 8.73 -3.18 3.99
N GLU A 232 9.11 -4.40 3.60
CA GLU A 232 10.12 -4.63 2.56
C GLU A 232 9.62 -4.25 1.16
N ALA A 233 8.37 -4.56 0.82
CA ALA A 233 7.77 -4.15 -0.46
C ALA A 233 7.68 -2.63 -0.58
N PHE A 234 7.33 -1.94 0.50
CA PHE A 234 7.37 -0.49 0.59
C PHE A 234 8.78 0.05 0.31
N TRP A 235 9.82 -0.50 0.96
CA TRP A 235 11.19 -0.10 0.71
C TRP A 235 11.59 -0.28 -0.77
N HIS A 236 11.30 -1.43 -1.37
CA HIS A 236 11.59 -1.68 -2.79
C HIS A 236 10.90 -0.68 -3.72
N SER A 237 9.69 -0.23 -3.36
CA SER A 237 8.91 0.71 -4.18
C SER A 237 9.47 2.14 -4.19
N VAL A 238 10.13 2.56 -3.11
CA VAL A 238 10.62 3.96 -2.94
C VAL A 238 12.15 4.09 -2.98
N ARG A 239 12.89 2.97 -2.99
CA ARG A 239 14.36 2.94 -2.97
C ARG A 239 15.01 3.71 -4.12
N HIS A 240 14.36 3.79 -5.28
CA HIS A 240 14.85 4.50 -6.47
C HIS A 240 15.09 6.00 -6.24
N ALA A 241 14.44 6.61 -5.25
CA ALA A 241 14.68 8.00 -4.86
C ALA A 241 16.03 8.20 -4.16
N GLU A 242 16.75 7.12 -3.85
CA GLU A 242 18.03 7.14 -3.13
C GLU A 242 17.97 8.04 -1.88
N PRO A 243 17.02 7.84 -0.95
CA PRO A 243 16.80 8.75 0.15
C PRO A 243 17.98 8.74 1.14
N LEU A 244 18.15 9.87 1.85
CA LEU A 244 19.07 9.98 2.98
C LEU A 244 18.71 8.98 4.08
N SER A 245 17.42 8.82 4.34
CA SER A 245 16.91 7.82 5.27
C SER A 245 15.55 7.26 4.82
N ILE A 246 15.32 6.01 5.23
CA ILE A 246 14.02 5.36 5.20
C ILE A 246 13.59 5.05 6.63
N GLY A 247 12.33 5.19 6.96
CA GLY A 247 11.88 4.95 8.32
C GLY A 247 10.42 4.61 8.44
N LEU A 248 9.99 4.53 9.70
CA LEU A 248 8.60 4.32 10.09
C LEU A 248 8.19 5.32 11.16
N ASN A 249 6.98 5.82 11.06
CA ASN A 249 6.41 6.73 12.05
C ASN A 249 4.92 6.53 12.26
N CYS A 250 4.42 7.10 13.34
CA CYS A 250 2.99 7.17 13.66
C CYS A 250 2.31 5.81 13.80
N ALA A 251 0.98 5.80 13.94
CA ALA A 251 0.06 4.68 14.13
C ALA A 251 0.37 3.76 15.31
N LEU A 252 1.62 3.36 15.49
CA LEU A 252 2.07 2.41 16.51
C LEU A 252 2.94 3.10 17.58
N GLY A 253 2.91 2.53 18.79
CA GLY A 253 3.86 2.85 19.83
C GLY A 253 5.25 2.22 19.55
N PRO A 254 6.27 2.58 20.34
CA PRO A 254 7.62 2.11 20.06
C PRO A 254 7.78 0.59 20.20
N ALA A 255 7.07 -0.05 21.11
CA ALA A 255 7.14 -1.50 21.27
C ALA A 255 6.56 -2.25 20.07
N GLU A 256 5.41 -1.82 19.57
CA GLU A 256 4.69 -2.40 18.45
C GLU A 256 5.40 -2.12 17.11
N LEU A 257 6.06 -0.96 16.98
CA LEU A 257 6.80 -0.58 15.77
C LEU A 257 8.10 -1.38 15.58
N ARG A 258 8.69 -1.86 16.69
CA ARG A 258 9.99 -2.50 16.71
C ARG A 258 10.19 -3.68 15.74
N PRO A 259 9.26 -4.64 15.60
CA PRO A 259 9.41 -5.75 14.65
C PRO A 259 9.59 -5.28 13.21
N PHE A 260 8.78 -4.32 12.78
CA PHE A 260 8.80 -3.77 11.42
C PHE A 260 10.03 -2.91 11.18
N LEU A 261 10.46 -2.16 12.20
CA LEU A 261 11.70 -1.41 12.16
C LEU A 261 12.91 -2.33 12.00
N ARG A 262 12.93 -3.48 12.69
CA ARG A 262 13.97 -4.50 12.54
C ARG A 262 14.01 -5.08 11.13
N GLU A 263 12.84 -5.38 10.54
CA GLU A 263 12.71 -5.84 9.16
C GLU A 263 13.28 -4.79 8.20
N LEU A 264 12.83 -3.55 8.31
CA LEU A 264 13.30 -2.45 7.47
C LEU A 264 14.81 -2.24 7.61
N SER A 265 15.30 -2.24 8.85
CA SER A 265 16.73 -2.08 9.16
C SER A 265 17.60 -3.18 8.56
N ALA A 266 17.08 -4.40 8.43
CA ALA A 266 17.81 -5.53 7.85
C ALA A 266 17.95 -5.40 6.32
N VAL A 267 16.98 -4.81 5.64
CA VAL A 267 16.94 -4.75 4.16
C VAL A 267 17.38 -3.40 3.57
N ALA A 268 17.30 -2.32 4.35
CA ALA A 268 17.65 -0.98 3.89
C ALA A 268 19.16 -0.75 3.82
N ASP A 269 19.63 -0.30 2.68
CA ASP A 269 21.05 0.08 2.41
C ASP A 269 21.27 1.59 2.54
N THR A 270 20.37 2.29 3.22
CA THR A 270 20.47 3.68 3.62
C THR A 270 20.29 3.82 5.14
N HIS A 271 20.34 5.06 5.65
CA HIS A 271 20.07 5.31 7.06
C HIS A 271 18.62 4.97 7.41
N VAL A 272 18.38 4.58 8.66
CA VAL A 272 17.05 4.22 9.15
C VAL A 272 16.59 5.20 10.21
N SER A 273 15.34 5.69 10.06
CA SER A 273 14.70 6.59 11.02
C SER A 273 13.49 5.95 11.70
N ALA A 274 13.21 6.37 12.94
CA ALA A 274 12.01 5.99 13.66
C ALA A 274 11.48 7.13 14.52
N HIS A 275 10.20 7.50 14.34
CA HIS A 275 9.52 8.47 15.20
C HIS A 275 8.11 7.96 15.56
N PRO A 276 8.06 7.01 16.54
CA PRO A 276 6.82 6.40 16.99
C PRO A 276 5.94 7.36 17.81
N ASN A 277 4.68 6.98 18.01
CA ASN A 277 3.79 7.63 18.97
C ASN A 277 4.26 7.35 20.41
N ALA A 278 3.82 8.17 21.38
CA ALA A 278 4.02 7.91 22.80
C ALA A 278 3.12 6.76 23.32
N GLY A 279 3.27 5.58 22.72
CA GLY A 279 2.40 4.43 22.92
C GLY A 279 1.20 4.42 21.97
N LEU A 280 0.25 3.53 22.24
CA LEU A 280 -1.05 3.54 21.57
C LEU A 280 -1.99 4.50 22.32
N PRO A 281 -2.92 5.17 21.62
CA PRO A 281 -3.90 6.01 22.30
C PRO A 281 -4.74 5.17 23.26
N ASN A 282 -4.91 5.65 24.48
CA ASN A 282 -5.77 5.02 25.45
C ASN A 282 -7.25 5.20 25.08
N GLN A 283 -8.14 4.68 25.92
CA GLN A 283 -9.58 4.70 25.67
C GLN A 283 -10.20 6.12 25.64
N PHE A 284 -9.43 7.14 25.99
CA PHE A 284 -9.80 8.56 25.94
C PHE A 284 -9.06 9.32 24.83
N GLY A 285 -8.31 8.61 23.98
CA GLY A 285 -7.50 9.21 22.94
C GLY A 285 -6.21 9.87 23.44
N GLU A 286 -5.88 9.67 24.72
CA GLU A 286 -4.65 10.20 25.31
C GLU A 286 -3.51 9.18 25.17
N TYR A 287 -2.29 9.66 25.18
CA TYR A 287 -1.09 8.82 25.09
C TYR A 287 -0.51 8.66 26.49
N ASP A 288 -0.41 7.41 26.96
CA ASP A 288 -0.09 7.11 28.35
C ASP A 288 1.40 6.74 28.56
N LEU A 289 2.16 6.57 27.49
CA LEU A 289 3.56 6.19 27.61
C LEU A 289 4.39 7.41 28.05
N SER A 290 4.97 7.30 29.25
CA SER A 290 5.76 8.41 29.78
C SER A 290 7.05 8.63 28.98
N ALA A 291 7.62 9.84 29.10
CA ALA A 291 8.90 10.19 28.45
C ALA A 291 10.03 9.21 28.79
N VAL A 292 10.08 8.76 30.05
CA VAL A 292 11.11 7.81 30.53
C VAL A 292 10.92 6.44 29.88
N GLU A 293 9.70 5.89 29.90
CA GLU A 293 9.40 4.56 29.34
C GLU A 293 9.61 4.55 27.82
N MET A 294 9.15 5.58 27.13
CA MET A 294 9.37 5.70 25.68
C MET A 294 10.87 5.76 25.34
N ALA A 295 11.62 6.57 26.07
CA ALA A 295 13.04 6.72 25.86
C ALA A 295 13.83 5.42 26.11
N GLU A 296 13.41 4.57 27.05
CA GLU A 296 13.99 3.26 27.28
C GLU A 296 13.84 2.35 26.06
N ILE A 297 12.64 2.31 25.47
CA ILE A 297 12.37 1.49 24.28
C ILE A 297 13.09 2.03 23.05
N VAL A 298 13.08 3.35 22.84
CA VAL A 298 13.78 3.98 21.69
C VAL A 298 15.29 3.84 21.82
N ALA A 299 15.84 3.89 23.05
CA ALA A 299 17.26 3.64 23.29
C ALA A 299 17.65 2.19 22.93
N GLU A 300 16.75 1.22 23.14
CA GLU A 300 16.98 -0.17 22.72
C GLU A 300 17.10 -0.29 21.19
N TYR A 301 16.36 0.49 20.40
CA TYR A 301 16.54 0.53 18.95
C TYR A 301 17.98 0.87 18.54
N SER A 302 18.53 1.92 19.17
CA SER A 302 19.90 2.34 18.88
C SER A 302 20.93 1.36 19.44
N ALA A 303 20.70 0.81 20.64
CA ALA A 303 21.57 -0.21 21.24
C ALA A 303 21.63 -1.49 20.39
N SER A 304 20.52 -1.87 19.78
CA SER A 304 20.41 -2.99 18.82
C SER A 304 20.90 -2.65 17.42
N GLY A 305 21.37 -1.42 17.16
CA GLY A 305 21.86 -1.00 15.84
C GLY A 305 20.79 -0.94 14.75
N LEU A 306 19.55 -0.61 15.12
CA LEU A 306 18.42 -0.57 14.17
C LEU A 306 18.24 0.80 13.49
N VAL A 307 18.70 1.88 14.12
CA VAL A 307 18.38 3.25 13.70
C VAL A 307 19.58 4.18 13.62
N ASN A 308 19.47 5.22 12.81
CA ASN A 308 20.40 6.34 12.69
C ASN A 308 19.75 7.67 13.14
N ILE A 309 18.41 7.78 13.00
CA ILE A 309 17.64 8.96 13.34
C ILE A 309 16.46 8.51 14.22
N VAL A 310 16.22 9.21 15.31
CA VAL A 310 15.06 8.97 16.17
C VAL A 310 14.39 10.27 16.56
N GLY A 311 13.09 10.20 16.74
CA GLY A 311 12.24 11.30 17.20
C GLY A 311 10.96 10.77 17.80
N GLY A 312 9.92 11.58 17.77
CA GLY A 312 8.59 11.21 18.22
C GLY A 312 7.50 11.71 17.28
N CYS A 313 6.31 11.13 17.37
CA CYS A 313 5.12 11.53 16.65
C CYS A 313 3.99 11.85 17.65
N CYS A 314 2.78 11.40 17.43
CA CYS A 314 1.63 11.73 18.29
C CYS A 314 1.86 11.38 19.77
N GLY A 315 1.42 12.25 20.65
CA GLY A 315 1.58 12.12 22.10
C GLY A 315 2.94 12.53 22.64
N THR A 316 3.96 12.73 21.79
CA THR A 316 5.30 13.11 22.25
C THR A 316 5.42 14.62 22.47
N THR A 317 6.21 14.99 23.47
CA THR A 317 6.46 16.36 23.91
C THR A 317 7.96 16.64 23.97
N PRO A 318 8.42 17.88 24.22
CA PRO A 318 9.82 18.17 24.45
C PRO A 318 10.47 17.30 25.53
N ASP A 319 9.75 16.93 26.59
CA ASP A 319 10.27 16.07 27.64
C ASP A 319 10.64 14.66 27.12
N HIS A 320 9.85 14.12 26.21
CA HIS A 320 10.15 12.86 25.55
C HIS A 320 11.48 12.95 24.76
N ILE A 321 11.66 14.04 24.03
CA ILE A 321 12.90 14.26 23.26
C ILE A 321 14.11 14.44 24.17
N VAL A 322 13.99 15.15 25.31
CA VAL A 322 15.04 15.26 26.34
C VAL A 322 15.46 13.88 26.83
N GLU A 323 14.50 13.04 27.20
CA GLU A 323 14.76 11.70 27.74
C GLU A 323 15.39 10.78 26.67
N ILE A 324 14.88 10.81 25.44
CA ILE A 324 15.47 10.07 24.30
C ILE A 324 16.91 10.54 24.06
N ALA A 325 17.12 11.86 23.96
CA ALA A 325 18.44 12.45 23.73
C ALA A 325 19.47 12.01 24.78
N SER A 326 19.07 11.98 26.06
CA SER A 326 19.93 11.59 27.17
C SER A 326 20.45 10.16 27.08
N ARG A 327 19.62 9.25 26.52
CA ARG A 327 19.90 7.81 26.43
C ARG A 327 20.62 7.41 25.15
N VAL A 328 20.19 7.92 23.99
CA VAL A 328 20.75 7.52 22.69
C VAL A 328 22.14 8.14 22.43
N LYS A 329 22.50 9.21 23.13
CA LYS A 329 23.74 9.97 22.93
C LYS A 329 25.02 9.13 22.93
N HIS A 330 25.02 8.02 23.67
CA HIS A 330 26.20 7.15 23.86
C HIS A 330 26.12 5.86 23.04
N HIS A 331 25.05 5.66 22.27
CA HIS A 331 24.92 4.47 21.45
C HIS A 331 25.55 4.69 20.08
N PRO A 332 26.14 3.64 19.48
CA PRO A 332 26.62 3.71 18.12
C PRO A 332 25.47 3.88 17.15
N THR A 333 25.71 4.56 16.05
CA THR A 333 24.76 4.63 14.95
C THR A 333 24.74 3.31 14.18
N LYS A 334 23.62 2.98 13.53
CA LYS A 334 23.50 1.81 12.65
C LYS A 334 24.49 1.89 11.50
N ALA A 335 25.25 0.82 11.28
CA ALA A 335 26.07 0.67 10.08
C ALA A 335 25.18 0.48 8.84
N LEU A 336 25.55 1.07 7.71
CA LEU A 336 24.84 0.85 6.46
C LEU A 336 25.04 -0.58 5.98
N ASN A 337 23.96 -1.22 5.55
CA ASN A 337 24.03 -2.56 4.99
C ASN A 337 24.69 -2.51 3.61
N THR A 338 25.49 -3.54 3.33
CA THR A 338 25.94 -3.82 1.96
C THR A 338 25.01 -4.85 1.37
N THR A 339 24.13 -4.42 0.50
CA THR A 339 23.18 -5.33 -0.17
C THR A 339 23.73 -5.81 -1.50
N PRO A 340 23.52 -7.10 -1.87
CA PRO A 340 23.86 -7.58 -3.22
C PRO A 340 23.19 -6.74 -4.30
N ARG A 341 23.89 -6.53 -5.41
CA ARG A 341 23.32 -5.90 -6.59
C ARG A 341 22.49 -6.91 -7.35
N VAL A 342 21.21 -6.97 -7.03
CA VAL A 342 20.19 -7.81 -7.66
C VAL A 342 18.93 -6.98 -7.87
N MET A 343 18.17 -7.30 -8.93
CA MET A 343 16.89 -6.65 -9.18
C MET A 343 15.93 -6.91 -8.02
N ARG A 344 15.32 -5.85 -7.51
CA ARG A 344 14.28 -5.89 -6.49
C ARG A 344 13.02 -5.27 -7.04
N LEU A 345 11.95 -6.03 -7.04
CA LEU A 345 10.62 -5.61 -7.46
C LEU A 345 9.65 -5.71 -6.28
N SER A 346 8.45 -5.20 -6.46
CA SER A 346 7.37 -5.34 -5.49
C SER A 346 5.99 -5.24 -6.14
N GLY A 347 5.10 -6.10 -5.69
CA GLY A 347 3.67 -5.88 -5.66
C GLY A 347 3.29 -5.41 -4.25
N LEU A 348 2.30 -6.08 -3.62
CA LEU A 348 2.07 -5.96 -2.19
C LEU A 348 3.14 -6.70 -1.38
N ASP A 349 3.73 -7.73 -1.97
CA ASP A 349 4.84 -8.49 -1.40
C ASP A 349 6.15 -8.16 -2.13
N PRO A 350 7.32 -8.31 -1.46
CA PRO A 350 8.61 -8.07 -2.08
C PRO A 350 8.97 -9.22 -3.03
N PHE A 351 9.70 -8.90 -4.09
CA PHE A 351 10.30 -9.87 -5.00
C PHE A 351 11.76 -9.52 -5.26
N ILE A 352 12.66 -10.45 -4.95
CA ILE A 352 14.12 -10.31 -5.16
C ILE A 352 14.55 -11.34 -6.18
N ALA A 353 15.14 -10.87 -7.28
CA ALA A 353 15.64 -11.71 -8.36
C ALA A 353 17.06 -12.20 -8.07
N ASP A 354 17.21 -13.00 -7.03
CA ASP A 354 18.47 -13.63 -6.64
C ASP A 354 18.55 -15.10 -7.06
N ASP A 355 19.68 -15.74 -6.81
CA ASP A 355 19.94 -17.12 -7.20
C ASP A 355 18.95 -18.13 -6.56
N THR A 356 18.28 -17.76 -5.46
CA THR A 356 17.30 -18.63 -4.80
C THR A 356 16.00 -18.76 -5.60
N LYS A 357 15.70 -17.80 -6.48
CA LYS A 357 14.51 -17.81 -7.33
C LYS A 357 14.67 -18.66 -8.58
N GLY A 358 15.91 -18.94 -8.98
CA GLY A 358 16.18 -19.65 -10.23
C GLY A 358 15.61 -18.91 -11.44
N PHE A 359 14.98 -19.67 -12.36
CA PHE A 359 14.31 -19.10 -13.53
C PHE A 359 12.96 -18.47 -13.15
N MET A 360 12.68 -17.27 -13.65
CA MET A 360 11.50 -16.49 -13.31
C MET A 360 10.45 -16.57 -14.42
N ASN A 361 9.23 -16.97 -14.04
CA ASN A 361 8.09 -17.04 -14.96
C ASN A 361 7.35 -15.71 -15.00
N VAL A 362 7.30 -15.08 -16.18
CA VAL A 362 6.45 -13.92 -16.45
C VAL A 362 5.20 -14.40 -17.19
N GLY A 363 4.03 -14.24 -16.60
CA GLY A 363 2.77 -14.75 -17.14
C GLY A 363 2.31 -13.98 -18.37
N GLU A 364 2.11 -14.67 -19.53
CA GLU A 364 1.78 -14.06 -20.82
C GLU A 364 0.28 -13.94 -21.12
N ARG A 365 -0.63 -14.46 -20.26
CA ARG A 365 -2.04 -14.63 -20.64
C ARG A 365 -2.90 -13.36 -20.49
N THR A 366 -2.41 -12.35 -19.83
CA THR A 366 -3.01 -11.01 -19.72
C THR A 366 -2.55 -10.05 -20.83
N ASN A 367 -2.29 -10.61 -22.00
CA ASN A 367 -1.86 -9.90 -23.19
C ASN A 367 -2.89 -10.11 -24.32
N VAL A 368 -3.47 -9.00 -24.81
CA VAL A 368 -4.53 -9.04 -25.85
C VAL A 368 -4.05 -9.58 -27.19
N THR A 369 -2.74 -9.53 -27.47
CA THR A 369 -2.15 -10.10 -28.68
C THR A 369 -1.80 -11.59 -28.50
N GLY A 370 -1.46 -12.01 -27.29
CA GLY A 370 -1.04 -13.38 -26.94
C GLY A 370 -2.17 -14.31 -26.49
N SER A 371 -3.32 -13.78 -26.06
CA SER A 371 -4.45 -14.54 -25.50
C SER A 371 -5.79 -14.16 -26.14
N ALA A 372 -6.30 -15.03 -26.99
CA ALA A 372 -7.60 -14.82 -27.63
C ALA A 372 -8.77 -14.69 -26.61
N ARG A 373 -8.71 -15.46 -25.50
CA ARG A 373 -9.68 -15.36 -24.40
C ARG A 373 -9.61 -13.98 -23.74
N PHE A 374 -8.43 -13.53 -23.33
CA PHE A 374 -8.26 -12.24 -22.69
C PHE A 374 -8.67 -11.08 -23.60
N LYS A 375 -8.23 -11.11 -24.88
CA LYS A 375 -8.63 -10.14 -25.90
C LYS A 375 -10.15 -9.99 -26.00
N ARG A 376 -10.87 -11.10 -26.11
CA ARG A 376 -12.35 -11.09 -26.19
C ARG A 376 -12.94 -10.44 -24.95
N LEU A 377 -12.51 -10.83 -23.75
CA LEU A 377 -13.04 -10.30 -22.50
C LEU A 377 -12.84 -8.78 -22.39
N ILE A 378 -11.67 -8.29 -22.77
CA ILE A 378 -11.36 -6.83 -22.73
C ILE A 378 -12.23 -6.07 -23.76
N LEU A 379 -12.36 -6.58 -24.99
CA LEU A 379 -13.18 -5.94 -26.04
C LEU A 379 -14.68 -5.93 -25.70
N GLU A 380 -15.16 -6.96 -25.04
CA GLU A 380 -16.57 -7.06 -24.58
C GLU A 380 -16.82 -6.29 -23.27
N GLY A 381 -15.75 -5.74 -22.63
CA GLY A 381 -15.85 -4.99 -21.37
C GLY A 381 -16.00 -5.88 -20.14
N GLU A 382 -15.78 -7.19 -20.26
CA GLU A 382 -15.87 -8.18 -19.18
C GLU A 382 -14.59 -8.20 -18.31
N TYR A 383 -14.31 -7.08 -17.66
CA TYR A 383 -13.07 -6.90 -16.89
C TYR A 383 -12.96 -7.83 -15.67
N GLU A 384 -14.08 -8.17 -15.01
CA GLU A 384 -14.08 -9.11 -13.88
C GLU A 384 -13.61 -10.51 -14.32
N ALA A 385 -14.12 -10.99 -15.47
CA ALA A 385 -13.66 -12.27 -16.04
C ALA A 385 -12.20 -12.19 -16.54
N ALA A 386 -11.75 -11.01 -16.94
CA ALA A 386 -10.37 -10.78 -17.32
C ALA A 386 -9.41 -10.79 -16.10
N LEU A 387 -9.85 -10.35 -14.91
CA LEU A 387 -9.10 -10.49 -13.65
C LEU A 387 -8.86 -11.96 -13.28
N GLU A 388 -9.84 -12.83 -13.57
CA GLU A 388 -9.68 -14.26 -13.34
C GLU A 388 -8.54 -14.86 -14.17
N VAL A 389 -8.29 -14.35 -15.37
CA VAL A 389 -7.12 -14.75 -16.17
C VAL A 389 -5.80 -14.37 -15.49
N ALA A 390 -5.74 -13.19 -14.88
CA ALA A 390 -4.56 -12.78 -14.11
C ALA A 390 -4.37 -13.64 -12.85
N ARG A 391 -5.45 -13.92 -12.11
CA ARG A 391 -5.41 -14.75 -10.90
C ARG A 391 -4.90 -16.15 -11.21
N GLN A 392 -5.43 -16.80 -12.26
CA GLN A 392 -4.99 -18.12 -12.68
C GLN A 392 -3.49 -18.18 -13.01
N GLN A 393 -2.92 -17.13 -13.56
CA GLN A 393 -1.48 -17.09 -13.83
C GLN A 393 -0.66 -17.09 -12.54
N VAL A 394 -1.07 -16.28 -11.55
CA VAL A 394 -0.40 -16.20 -10.24
C VAL A 394 -0.52 -17.54 -9.49
N GLU A 395 -1.70 -18.16 -9.51
CA GLU A 395 -1.95 -19.48 -8.91
C GLU A 395 -1.11 -20.58 -9.58
N ASN A 396 -0.91 -20.50 -10.89
CA ASN A 396 -0.07 -21.42 -11.66
C ASN A 396 1.43 -21.10 -11.57
N GLY A 397 1.85 -20.21 -10.69
CA GLY A 397 3.25 -19.94 -10.38
C GLY A 397 3.92 -18.84 -11.21
N ALA A 398 3.16 -17.98 -11.88
CA ALA A 398 3.72 -16.74 -12.43
C ALA A 398 4.20 -15.85 -11.28
N GLN A 399 5.45 -15.47 -11.33
CA GLN A 399 6.10 -14.63 -10.32
C GLN A 399 5.99 -13.13 -10.66
N ILE A 400 5.70 -12.83 -11.92
CA ILE A 400 5.45 -11.52 -12.52
C ILE A 400 4.31 -11.72 -13.52
N ILE A 401 3.43 -10.75 -13.70
CA ILE A 401 2.39 -10.81 -14.75
C ILE A 401 2.61 -9.73 -15.79
N ASP A 402 2.63 -10.13 -17.07
CA ASP A 402 2.71 -9.22 -18.21
C ASP A 402 1.30 -8.75 -18.60
N ILE A 403 1.12 -7.45 -18.79
CA ILE A 403 -0.17 -6.84 -19.13
C ILE A 403 0.00 -5.99 -20.38
N ASN A 404 -0.69 -6.40 -21.46
CA ASN A 404 -0.69 -5.70 -22.72
C ASN A 404 -2.13 -5.45 -23.22
N MET A 405 -2.39 -4.19 -23.60
CA MET A 405 -3.68 -3.72 -24.11
C MET A 405 -3.59 -3.16 -25.54
N ASP A 406 -2.55 -3.52 -26.29
CA ASP A 406 -2.31 -3.01 -27.65
C ASP A 406 -3.22 -3.70 -28.68
N GLU A 407 -4.43 -3.17 -28.84
CA GLU A 407 -5.40 -3.62 -29.83
C GLU A 407 -5.97 -2.43 -30.62
N GLY A 408 -6.08 -2.58 -31.94
CA GLY A 408 -6.48 -1.49 -32.85
C GLY A 408 -7.92 -0.95 -32.65
N LEU A 409 -8.81 -1.75 -32.03
CA LEU A 409 -10.19 -1.37 -31.75
C LEU A 409 -10.40 -0.86 -30.31
N LEU A 410 -9.33 -0.76 -29.53
CA LEU A 410 -9.36 -0.42 -28.12
C LEU A 410 -8.63 0.92 -27.87
N ASP A 411 -9.15 1.75 -26.96
CA ASP A 411 -8.33 2.77 -26.33
C ASP A 411 -7.39 2.06 -25.34
N SER A 412 -6.18 1.75 -25.83
CA SER A 412 -5.18 0.98 -25.07
C SER A 412 -4.81 1.67 -23.77
N LYS A 413 -4.80 3.02 -23.75
CA LYS A 413 -4.43 3.80 -22.57
C LYS A 413 -5.52 3.71 -21.50
N GLU A 414 -6.76 3.93 -21.87
CA GLU A 414 -7.90 3.85 -20.94
C GLU A 414 -8.05 2.42 -20.42
N ALA A 415 -7.94 1.41 -21.29
CA ALA A 415 -8.03 0.01 -20.90
C ALA A 415 -6.91 -0.40 -19.94
N MET A 416 -5.67 0.04 -20.18
CA MET A 416 -4.52 -0.22 -19.30
C MET A 416 -4.77 0.38 -17.92
N VAL A 417 -5.13 1.65 -17.81
CA VAL A 417 -5.41 2.33 -16.56
C VAL A 417 -6.54 1.63 -15.80
N LYS A 418 -7.65 1.34 -16.47
CA LYS A 418 -8.79 0.66 -15.87
C LYS A 418 -8.43 -0.71 -15.32
N TYR A 419 -7.72 -1.52 -16.11
CA TYR A 419 -7.34 -2.87 -15.71
C TYR A 419 -6.33 -2.88 -14.56
N LEU A 420 -5.32 -2.00 -14.59
CA LEU A 420 -4.36 -1.87 -13.51
C LEU A 420 -5.01 -1.40 -12.19
N ASN A 421 -5.96 -0.46 -12.28
CA ASN A 421 -6.73 -0.03 -11.13
C ASN A 421 -7.58 -1.16 -10.52
N LEU A 422 -8.14 -2.02 -11.37
CA LEU A 422 -8.86 -3.22 -10.93
C LEU A 422 -7.91 -4.22 -10.25
N ILE A 423 -6.74 -4.49 -10.84
CA ILE A 423 -5.71 -5.37 -10.24
C ILE A 423 -5.29 -4.85 -8.87
N ALA A 424 -5.13 -3.55 -8.69
CA ALA A 424 -4.75 -2.97 -7.41
C ALA A 424 -5.74 -3.31 -6.28
N SER A 425 -7.00 -3.58 -6.62
CA SER A 425 -8.04 -3.98 -5.67
C SER A 425 -8.18 -5.50 -5.49
N GLU A 426 -7.30 -6.30 -6.12
CA GLU A 426 -7.26 -7.76 -6.06
C GLU A 426 -5.95 -8.23 -5.40
N PRO A 427 -5.91 -8.42 -4.06
CA PRO A 427 -4.68 -8.74 -3.33
C PRO A 427 -3.98 -10.02 -3.80
N ASP A 428 -4.76 -11.02 -4.24
CA ASP A 428 -4.22 -12.29 -4.73
C ASP A 428 -3.42 -12.11 -6.02
N ILE A 429 -3.75 -11.07 -6.81
CA ILE A 429 -3.08 -10.74 -8.06
C ILE A 429 -1.98 -9.71 -7.79
N SER A 430 -2.32 -8.62 -7.10
CA SER A 430 -1.42 -7.48 -6.87
C SER A 430 -0.26 -7.78 -5.93
N ARG A 431 -0.24 -8.95 -5.26
CA ARG A 431 0.91 -9.41 -4.46
C ARG A 431 2.17 -9.59 -5.28
N VAL A 432 2.07 -9.93 -6.58
CA VAL A 432 3.23 -10.04 -7.47
C VAL A 432 3.48 -8.76 -8.25
N PRO A 433 4.73 -8.49 -8.68
CA PRO A 433 5.03 -7.36 -9.54
C PRO A 433 4.32 -7.46 -10.90
N VAL A 434 4.02 -6.29 -11.48
CA VAL A 434 3.42 -6.16 -12.81
C VAL A 434 4.46 -5.72 -13.82
N MET A 435 4.48 -6.36 -15.00
CA MET A 435 5.17 -5.91 -16.19
C MET A 435 4.15 -5.20 -17.10
N ILE A 436 4.36 -3.90 -17.33
CA ILE A 436 3.52 -3.10 -18.23
C ILE A 436 4.09 -3.24 -19.62
N ASP A 437 3.34 -3.83 -20.54
CA ASP A 437 3.76 -4.10 -21.91
C ASP A 437 2.94 -3.27 -22.91
N SER A 438 3.63 -2.46 -23.70
CA SER A 438 3.03 -1.74 -24.82
C SER A 438 4.10 -1.27 -25.81
N SER A 439 3.72 -1.22 -27.09
CA SER A 439 4.49 -0.56 -28.14
C SER A 439 4.38 0.97 -28.14
N LYS A 440 3.46 1.53 -27.32
CA LYS A 440 3.13 2.96 -27.26
C LYS A 440 3.62 3.57 -25.95
N TRP A 441 4.47 4.57 -26.05
CA TRP A 441 5.05 5.23 -24.88
C TRP A 441 4.01 5.86 -23.93
N ASP A 442 2.95 6.46 -24.48
CA ASP A 442 1.89 7.07 -23.69
C ASP A 442 1.08 6.05 -22.87
N VAL A 443 0.94 4.81 -23.37
CA VAL A 443 0.31 3.70 -22.64
C VAL A 443 1.21 3.25 -21.50
N LEU A 444 2.52 3.06 -21.75
CA LEU A 444 3.50 2.71 -20.73
C LEU A 444 3.51 3.77 -19.60
N LYS A 445 3.54 5.05 -19.96
CA LYS A 445 3.52 6.15 -19.00
C LYS A 445 2.23 6.18 -18.18
N ALA A 446 1.08 5.94 -18.79
CA ALA A 446 -0.18 5.87 -18.08
C ALA A 446 -0.23 4.69 -17.11
N GLY A 447 0.31 3.53 -17.50
CA GLY A 447 0.40 2.35 -16.64
C GLY A 447 1.30 2.56 -15.43
N MET A 448 2.46 3.20 -15.61
CA MET A 448 3.38 3.52 -14.50
C MET A 448 2.73 4.37 -13.40
N LYS A 449 1.78 5.23 -13.77
CA LYS A 449 1.03 6.09 -12.84
C LYS A 449 -0.02 5.35 -12.00
N CYS A 450 -0.27 4.07 -12.27
CA CYS A 450 -1.27 3.26 -11.57
C CYS A 450 -0.68 2.26 -10.59
N ILE A 451 0.64 2.03 -10.62
CA ILE A 451 1.29 0.96 -9.87
C ILE A 451 2.05 1.51 -8.67
N GLN A 452 1.60 1.15 -7.46
CA GLN A 452 2.26 1.52 -6.21
C GLN A 452 3.60 0.82 -6.01
N GLY A 453 3.73 -0.43 -6.45
CA GLY A 453 4.95 -1.22 -6.35
C GLY A 453 6.03 -0.82 -7.36
N LYS A 454 7.15 -1.56 -7.32
CA LYS A 454 8.17 -1.50 -8.35
C LYS A 454 7.94 -2.59 -9.37
N GLY A 455 7.39 -2.24 -10.51
CA GLY A 455 7.15 -3.12 -11.66
C GLY A 455 8.25 -3.07 -12.70
N ILE A 456 7.95 -3.59 -13.88
CA ILE A 456 8.81 -3.61 -15.07
C ILE A 456 8.10 -2.92 -16.22
N VAL A 457 8.82 -2.13 -16.99
CA VAL A 457 8.33 -1.56 -18.26
C VAL A 457 8.85 -2.41 -19.41
N ASN A 458 7.98 -2.89 -20.27
CA ASN A 458 8.27 -3.68 -21.47
C ASN A 458 7.69 -2.95 -22.69
N SER A 459 8.44 -2.29 -23.53
CA SER A 459 9.89 -2.18 -23.59
C SER A 459 10.31 -0.85 -24.21
N ILE A 460 11.58 -0.53 -24.08
CA ILE A 460 12.23 0.54 -24.86
C ILE A 460 13.31 -0.05 -25.77
N SER A 461 13.72 0.70 -26.77
CA SER A 461 14.76 0.26 -27.71
C SER A 461 15.41 1.45 -28.43
N LEU A 462 16.53 1.21 -29.11
CA LEU A 462 17.20 2.18 -29.94
C LEU A 462 16.55 2.37 -31.33
N LYS A 463 15.37 1.81 -31.56
CA LYS A 463 14.66 1.89 -32.85
C LYS A 463 14.50 3.33 -33.37
N GLU A 464 14.14 4.25 -32.48
CA GLU A 464 13.95 5.67 -32.81
C GLU A 464 15.19 6.52 -32.52
N GLY A 465 16.35 5.87 -32.26
CA GLY A 465 17.61 6.51 -31.94
C GLY A 465 17.86 6.73 -30.44
N GLU A 466 19.03 7.28 -30.13
CA GLU A 466 19.51 7.43 -28.74
C GLU A 466 18.76 8.48 -27.92
N ALA A 467 18.36 9.60 -28.51
CA ALA A 467 17.75 10.68 -27.76
C ALA A 467 16.37 10.30 -27.15
N PRO A 468 15.41 9.73 -27.91
CA PRO A 468 14.15 9.21 -27.32
C PRO A 468 14.40 8.09 -26.33
N PHE A 469 15.34 7.18 -26.61
CA PHE A 469 15.71 6.09 -25.72
C PHE A 469 16.19 6.61 -24.35
N LEU A 470 17.09 7.60 -24.36
CA LEU A 470 17.61 8.22 -23.14
C LEU A 470 16.51 8.94 -22.35
N GLU A 471 15.61 9.67 -23.03
CA GLU A 471 14.48 10.36 -22.40
C GLU A 471 13.54 9.36 -21.71
N GLN A 472 13.16 8.29 -22.43
CA GLN A 472 12.32 7.24 -21.89
C GLN A 472 13.00 6.55 -20.70
N ALA A 473 14.28 6.24 -20.77
CA ALA A 473 15.02 5.62 -19.69
C ALA A 473 15.05 6.50 -18.42
N LYS A 474 15.31 7.81 -18.56
CA LYS A 474 15.27 8.76 -17.43
C LYS A 474 13.90 8.83 -16.78
N GLU A 475 12.85 8.82 -17.59
CA GLU A 475 11.47 8.86 -17.09
C GLU A 475 11.11 7.57 -16.35
N ILE A 476 11.44 6.38 -16.88
CA ILE A 476 11.23 5.10 -16.21
C ILE A 476 11.97 5.07 -14.87
N ARG A 477 13.22 5.52 -14.84
CA ARG A 477 14.01 5.62 -13.60
C ARG A 477 13.33 6.54 -12.58
N ARG A 478 12.77 7.67 -13.01
CA ARG A 478 12.04 8.60 -12.14
C ARG A 478 10.81 7.98 -11.51
N PHE A 479 10.10 7.11 -12.23
CA PHE A 479 9.00 6.31 -11.69
C PHE A 479 9.46 5.15 -10.81
N GLY A 480 10.74 4.77 -10.84
CA GLY A 480 11.32 3.69 -10.05
C GLY A 480 11.03 2.30 -10.58
N PHE A 481 10.89 2.12 -11.89
CA PHE A 481 10.66 0.82 -12.53
C PHE A 481 11.95 0.19 -13.04
N ALA A 482 11.97 -1.14 -13.16
CA ALA A 482 12.92 -1.86 -14.00
C ALA A 482 12.47 -1.80 -15.46
N VAL A 483 13.37 -2.08 -16.38
CA VAL A 483 13.09 -1.91 -17.81
C VAL A 483 13.57 -3.10 -18.66
N VAL A 484 12.69 -3.55 -19.55
CA VAL A 484 13.08 -4.45 -20.66
C VAL A 484 13.58 -3.60 -21.82
N VAL A 485 14.74 -3.94 -22.32
CA VAL A 485 15.39 -3.31 -23.47
C VAL A 485 15.50 -4.32 -24.58
N MET A 486 14.79 -4.10 -25.67
CA MET A 486 14.87 -4.97 -26.84
C MET A 486 16.15 -4.72 -27.64
N ALA A 487 16.77 -5.78 -28.11
CA ALA A 487 17.88 -5.71 -29.08
C ALA A 487 17.35 -5.26 -30.45
N PHE A 488 17.00 -3.99 -30.56
CA PHE A 488 16.40 -3.34 -31.72
C PHE A 488 16.98 -1.94 -31.85
N ASP A 489 17.68 -1.69 -32.96
CA ASP A 489 18.27 -0.39 -33.28
C ASP A 489 17.62 0.26 -34.51
N GLU A 490 18.20 1.33 -35.00
CA GLU A 490 17.72 2.11 -36.15
C GLU A 490 17.70 1.27 -37.47
N THR A 491 18.43 0.15 -37.49
CA THR A 491 18.49 -0.71 -38.68
C THR A 491 17.53 -1.89 -38.59
N GLY A 492 16.95 -2.15 -37.43
CA GLY A 492 15.96 -3.21 -37.21
C GLY A 492 16.27 -4.10 -36.01
N GLN A 493 15.44 -5.12 -35.82
CA GLN A 493 15.62 -6.11 -34.77
C GLN A 493 16.89 -6.93 -35.04
N ALA A 494 17.64 -7.23 -33.96
CA ALA A 494 18.82 -8.10 -34.05
C ALA A 494 18.41 -9.55 -34.29
N ASP A 495 18.88 -10.12 -35.39
CA ASP A 495 18.61 -11.49 -35.80
C ASP A 495 19.78 -12.42 -35.52
N THR A 496 21.02 -11.92 -35.61
CA THR A 496 22.26 -12.66 -35.38
C THR A 496 22.82 -12.46 -33.98
N GLN A 497 23.57 -13.43 -33.47
CA GLN A 497 24.24 -13.39 -32.19
C GLN A 497 25.05 -12.10 -31.99
N ASP A 498 25.89 -11.72 -32.94
CA ASP A 498 26.78 -10.56 -32.85
C ASP A 498 25.99 -9.27 -32.72
N ARG A 499 24.92 -9.08 -33.52
CA ARG A 499 24.07 -7.90 -33.46
C ARG A 499 23.30 -7.81 -32.13
N LYS A 500 22.82 -8.97 -31.61
CA LYS A 500 22.16 -9.01 -30.29
C LYS A 500 23.07 -8.45 -29.19
N VAL A 501 24.32 -8.93 -29.18
CA VAL A 501 25.32 -8.50 -28.19
C VAL A 501 25.74 -7.04 -28.38
N GLU A 502 25.97 -6.62 -29.62
CA GLU A 502 26.36 -5.22 -29.91
C GLU A 502 25.32 -4.20 -29.48
N ILE A 503 24.05 -4.41 -29.85
CA ILE A 503 22.97 -3.52 -29.48
C ILE A 503 22.77 -3.49 -27.96
N CYS A 504 22.85 -4.65 -27.30
CA CYS A 504 22.74 -4.70 -25.82
C CYS A 504 23.90 -3.96 -25.15
N LYS A 505 25.12 -4.08 -25.62
CA LYS A 505 26.28 -3.32 -25.10
C LYS A 505 26.09 -1.80 -25.25
N ARG A 506 25.68 -1.35 -26.45
CA ARG A 506 25.41 0.06 -26.72
C ARG A 506 24.32 0.59 -25.82
N SER A 507 23.21 -0.15 -25.68
CA SER A 507 22.12 0.21 -24.80
C SER A 507 22.54 0.24 -23.32
N TYR A 508 23.35 -0.74 -22.88
CA TYR A 508 23.89 -0.79 -21.52
C TYR A 508 24.69 0.46 -21.19
N GLN A 509 25.56 0.88 -22.10
CA GLN A 509 26.41 2.05 -21.90
C GLN A 509 25.58 3.32 -21.75
N ILE A 510 24.62 3.56 -22.65
CA ILE A 510 23.72 4.74 -22.58
C ILE A 510 22.91 4.71 -21.28
N LEU A 511 22.36 3.57 -20.88
CA LEU A 511 21.54 3.46 -19.68
C LEU A 511 22.35 3.73 -18.42
N THR A 512 23.53 3.15 -18.28
CA THR A 512 24.33 3.24 -17.07
C THR A 512 25.12 4.55 -16.97
N GLU A 513 25.66 5.05 -18.06
CA GLU A 513 26.54 6.24 -18.07
C GLU A 513 25.72 7.55 -18.23
N ASP A 514 24.75 7.59 -19.17
CA ASP A 514 24.02 8.81 -19.50
C ASP A 514 22.67 8.95 -18.77
N ALA A 515 21.94 7.84 -18.57
CA ALA A 515 20.70 7.84 -17.82
C ALA A 515 20.93 7.59 -16.31
N GLY A 516 22.10 7.07 -15.90
CA GLY A 516 22.38 6.66 -14.53
C GLY A 516 21.43 5.56 -14.03
N PHE A 517 21.00 4.69 -14.94
CA PHE A 517 20.09 3.58 -14.62
C PHE A 517 20.84 2.48 -13.86
N PRO A 518 20.27 1.94 -12.77
CA PRO A 518 20.90 0.83 -12.06
C PRO A 518 21.03 -0.38 -12.95
N PRO A 519 22.24 -0.97 -13.15
CA PRO A 519 22.42 -2.09 -14.06
C PRO A 519 21.60 -3.33 -13.67
N GLU A 520 21.34 -3.54 -12.37
CA GLU A 520 20.50 -4.62 -11.88
C GLU A 520 19.01 -4.48 -12.25
N ASP A 521 18.55 -3.30 -12.66
CA ASP A 521 17.18 -3.04 -13.10
C ASP A 521 17.03 -3.07 -14.63
N ILE A 522 18.08 -3.44 -15.35
CA ILE A 522 18.09 -3.60 -16.82
C ILE A 522 17.86 -5.07 -17.18
N ILE A 523 16.89 -5.32 -18.04
CA ILE A 523 16.54 -6.64 -18.56
C ILE A 523 16.70 -6.59 -20.09
N PHE A 524 17.61 -7.34 -20.67
CA PHE A 524 17.72 -7.41 -22.12
C PHE A 524 16.82 -8.48 -22.71
N ASP A 525 16.06 -8.13 -23.75
CA ASP A 525 15.40 -9.08 -24.65
C ASP A 525 16.16 -9.12 -25.99
N PRO A 526 17.00 -10.13 -26.18
CA PRO A 526 17.74 -10.29 -27.43
C PRO A 526 16.91 -10.87 -28.59
N ASN A 527 15.62 -10.80 -28.54
CA ASN A 527 14.60 -11.22 -29.50
C ASN A 527 14.62 -12.75 -29.78
N ILE A 528 13.58 -13.44 -29.33
CA ILE A 528 13.31 -14.83 -29.70
C ILE A 528 12.51 -14.84 -31.00
N PHE A 529 13.06 -15.46 -32.03
CA PHE A 529 12.41 -15.64 -33.33
C PHE A 529 11.98 -17.10 -33.54
N ALA A 530 11.04 -17.28 -34.48
CA ALA A 530 10.55 -18.59 -34.84
C ALA A 530 11.65 -19.41 -35.55
N VAL A 531 11.76 -20.68 -35.21
CA VAL A 531 12.58 -21.66 -35.89
C VAL A 531 11.71 -22.68 -36.64
N ALA A 532 12.31 -23.56 -37.42
CA ALA A 532 11.64 -24.56 -38.26
C ALA A 532 10.59 -23.92 -39.22
N THR A 533 10.93 -22.78 -39.79
CA THR A 533 10.09 -22.05 -40.74
C THR A 533 10.25 -22.50 -42.18
N GLY A 534 11.24 -23.35 -42.46
CA GLY A 534 11.64 -23.74 -43.80
C GLY A 534 12.56 -22.73 -44.52
N ILE A 535 12.93 -21.65 -43.83
CA ILE A 535 13.86 -20.62 -44.33
C ILE A 535 15.23 -20.85 -43.68
N GLU A 536 16.29 -21.01 -44.51
CA GLU A 536 17.61 -21.43 -44.04
C GLU A 536 18.24 -20.41 -43.06
N GLU A 537 18.04 -19.12 -43.29
CA GLU A 537 18.52 -18.04 -42.43
C GLU A 537 17.95 -18.10 -41.03
N HIS A 538 16.75 -18.70 -40.85
CA HIS A 538 16.10 -18.83 -39.55
C HIS A 538 16.62 -20.01 -38.71
N ASN A 539 17.39 -20.89 -39.27
CA ASN A 539 17.83 -22.12 -38.58
C ASN A 539 18.69 -21.84 -37.34
N ASN A 540 19.43 -20.73 -37.31
CA ASN A 540 20.28 -20.36 -36.18
C ASN A 540 19.61 -19.49 -35.13
N TYR A 541 18.43 -18.98 -35.36
CA TYR A 541 17.83 -17.97 -34.49
C TYR A 541 17.73 -18.36 -33.00
N ALA A 542 17.35 -19.60 -32.71
CA ALA A 542 17.27 -20.08 -31.33
C ALA A 542 18.66 -20.24 -30.70
N ARG A 543 19.63 -20.78 -31.49
CA ARG A 543 21.02 -20.93 -31.06
C ARG A 543 21.67 -19.57 -30.83
N ASP A 544 21.50 -18.63 -31.77
CA ASP A 544 22.06 -17.27 -31.67
C ASP A 544 21.52 -16.53 -30.44
N PHE A 545 20.24 -16.74 -30.08
CA PHE A 545 19.66 -16.21 -28.84
C PHE A 545 20.34 -16.84 -27.60
N ILE A 546 20.45 -18.17 -27.57
CA ILE A 546 21.03 -18.89 -26.43
C ILE A 546 22.51 -18.48 -26.24
N ASP A 547 23.30 -18.40 -27.29
CA ASP A 547 24.71 -18.03 -27.24
C ASP A 547 24.86 -16.51 -26.87
N ALA A 548 23.95 -15.65 -27.35
CA ALA A 548 23.95 -14.23 -27.04
C ALA A 548 23.67 -13.97 -25.54
N CYS A 549 22.78 -14.74 -24.89
CA CYS A 549 22.51 -14.58 -23.46
C CYS A 549 23.79 -14.69 -22.61
N ALA A 550 24.62 -15.69 -22.85
CA ALA A 550 25.89 -15.85 -22.15
C ALA A 550 26.84 -14.67 -22.38
N GLN A 551 26.97 -14.20 -23.63
CA GLN A 551 27.84 -13.08 -23.97
C GLN A 551 27.35 -11.74 -23.43
N ILE A 552 26.02 -11.52 -23.42
CA ILE A 552 25.41 -10.32 -22.82
C ILE A 552 25.71 -10.30 -21.33
N LYS A 553 25.57 -11.45 -20.65
CA LYS A 553 25.85 -11.55 -19.21
C LYS A 553 27.30 -11.24 -18.87
N GLU A 554 28.25 -11.68 -19.72
CA GLU A 554 29.67 -11.38 -19.57
C GLU A 554 29.98 -9.90 -19.83
N ALA A 555 29.36 -9.31 -20.87
CA ALA A 555 29.69 -7.98 -21.36
C ALA A 555 28.96 -6.86 -20.58
N CYS A 556 27.80 -7.15 -20.00
CA CYS A 556 26.93 -6.21 -19.30
C CYS A 556 26.70 -6.71 -17.86
N PRO A 557 27.57 -6.37 -16.90
CA PRO A 557 27.47 -6.88 -15.54
C PRO A 557 26.14 -6.50 -14.86
N PHE A 558 25.59 -7.41 -14.04
CA PHE A 558 24.39 -7.30 -13.24
C PHE A 558 23.05 -7.30 -13.99
N VAL A 559 23.03 -7.19 -15.31
CA VAL A 559 21.79 -7.23 -16.09
C VAL A 559 21.15 -8.62 -16.05
N LEU A 560 19.84 -8.64 -16.32
CA LEU A 560 19.09 -9.87 -16.56
C LEU A 560 18.76 -10.01 -18.04
N THR A 561 18.39 -11.22 -18.46
CA THR A 561 17.93 -11.52 -19.81
C THR A 561 16.51 -12.09 -19.77
N SER A 562 15.72 -11.73 -20.77
CA SER A 562 14.33 -12.15 -20.95
C SER A 562 14.03 -12.48 -22.41
N GLY A 563 12.83 -12.96 -22.70
CA GLY A 563 12.33 -13.15 -24.06
C GLY A 563 10.90 -13.69 -24.08
N GLY A 564 10.19 -13.43 -25.16
CA GLY A 564 8.86 -13.97 -25.43
C GLY A 564 8.94 -15.41 -25.93
N LEU A 565 8.81 -16.39 -25.04
CA LEU A 565 9.04 -17.83 -25.34
C LEU A 565 8.16 -18.36 -26.46
N SER A 566 6.89 -17.96 -26.50
CA SER A 566 5.90 -18.44 -27.47
C SER A 566 6.31 -18.20 -28.93
N ASN A 567 7.21 -17.25 -29.18
CA ASN A 567 7.71 -16.94 -30.53
C ASN A 567 8.52 -18.07 -31.15
N VAL A 568 9.32 -18.82 -30.35
CA VAL A 568 10.20 -19.89 -30.87
C VAL A 568 9.43 -20.97 -31.64
N SER A 569 8.19 -21.25 -31.23
CA SER A 569 7.34 -22.31 -31.75
C SER A 569 6.24 -21.83 -32.70
N PHE A 570 6.34 -20.61 -33.22
CA PHE A 570 5.29 -19.99 -34.03
C PHE A 570 4.94 -20.82 -35.28
N SER A 571 5.92 -21.49 -35.88
CA SER A 571 5.78 -22.39 -37.05
C SER A 571 4.90 -23.62 -36.79
N PHE A 572 4.69 -23.99 -35.50
CA PHE A 572 3.86 -25.13 -35.10
C PHE A 572 2.54 -24.71 -34.41
N ARG A 573 2.02 -23.54 -34.72
CA ARG A 573 0.67 -23.14 -34.23
C ARG A 573 -0.37 -24.20 -34.60
N GLY A 574 -1.15 -24.66 -33.61
CA GLY A 574 -2.14 -25.74 -33.75
C GLY A 574 -1.64 -27.11 -33.33
N ASN A 575 -0.35 -27.31 -33.03
CA ASN A 575 0.21 -28.53 -32.49
C ASN A 575 0.81 -28.27 -31.10
N ASN A 576 0.00 -28.33 -30.07
CA ASN A 576 0.42 -27.98 -28.70
C ASN A 576 1.51 -28.91 -28.15
N PRO A 577 1.49 -30.25 -28.31
CA PRO A 577 2.56 -31.10 -27.81
C PRO A 577 3.92 -30.76 -28.36
N VAL A 578 4.02 -30.49 -29.67
CA VAL A 578 5.30 -30.07 -30.29
C VAL A 578 5.72 -28.69 -29.77
N ARG A 579 4.80 -27.75 -29.63
CA ARG A 579 5.10 -26.40 -29.08
C ARG A 579 5.62 -26.47 -27.66
N GLU A 580 4.96 -27.24 -26.78
CA GLU A 580 5.38 -27.43 -25.40
C GLU A 580 6.76 -28.08 -25.31
N ALA A 581 7.05 -29.07 -26.15
CA ALA A 581 8.37 -29.66 -26.26
C ALA A 581 9.43 -28.65 -26.74
N MET A 582 9.11 -27.81 -27.74
CA MET A 582 10.01 -26.73 -28.21
C MET A 582 10.29 -25.72 -27.08
N HIS A 583 9.28 -25.33 -26.33
CA HIS A 583 9.43 -24.42 -25.18
C HIS A 583 10.35 -25.03 -24.13
N ALA A 584 10.10 -26.27 -23.72
CA ALA A 584 10.89 -26.94 -22.68
C ALA A 584 12.34 -27.16 -23.09
N VAL A 585 12.59 -27.60 -24.35
CA VAL A 585 13.95 -27.79 -24.88
C VAL A 585 14.69 -26.45 -24.99
N PHE A 586 14.02 -25.41 -25.52
CA PHE A 586 14.62 -24.08 -25.63
C PHE A 586 15.00 -23.54 -24.25
N LEU A 587 14.07 -23.55 -23.28
CA LEU A 587 14.34 -23.09 -21.94
C LEU A 587 15.45 -23.86 -21.24
N TYR A 588 15.49 -25.19 -21.41
CA TYR A 588 16.54 -26.01 -20.82
C TYR A 588 17.95 -25.57 -21.23
N HIS A 589 18.16 -25.22 -22.51
CA HIS A 589 19.44 -24.76 -23.02
C HIS A 589 19.67 -23.27 -22.72
N ALA A 590 18.66 -22.42 -22.86
CA ALA A 590 18.77 -20.98 -22.64
C ALA A 590 19.03 -20.64 -21.17
N ILE A 591 18.38 -21.31 -20.21
CA ILE A 591 18.63 -21.14 -18.77
C ILE A 591 20.08 -21.47 -18.43
N LYS A 592 20.64 -22.52 -18.99
CA LYS A 592 22.07 -22.87 -18.83
C LYS A 592 23.01 -21.80 -19.40
N SER A 593 22.54 -21.03 -20.36
CA SER A 593 23.23 -19.89 -20.97
C SER A 593 22.83 -18.55 -20.37
N HIS A 594 22.32 -18.55 -19.10
CA HIS A 594 21.99 -17.38 -18.33
C HIS A 594 20.69 -16.63 -18.75
N LEU A 595 19.72 -17.28 -19.38
CA LEU A 595 18.38 -16.75 -19.48
C LEU A 595 17.76 -16.73 -18.06
N ASN A 596 17.41 -15.54 -17.56
CA ASN A 596 16.95 -15.35 -16.19
C ASN A 596 15.42 -15.44 -16.06
N MET A 597 14.68 -14.94 -17.05
CA MET A 597 13.23 -14.95 -17.09
C MET A 597 12.72 -15.13 -18.53
N ALA A 598 11.46 -15.50 -18.67
CA ALA A 598 10.78 -15.41 -19.96
C ALA A 598 9.28 -15.17 -19.77
N ILE A 599 8.68 -14.55 -20.78
CA ILE A 599 7.23 -14.36 -20.89
C ILE A 599 6.65 -15.70 -21.39
N VAL A 600 5.91 -16.38 -20.50
CA VAL A 600 5.50 -17.77 -20.68
C VAL A 600 4.05 -18.01 -20.25
N ASN A 601 3.45 -19.09 -20.76
CA ASN A 601 2.25 -19.64 -20.17
C ASN A 601 2.63 -20.51 -18.96
N ALA A 602 2.58 -19.94 -17.73
CA ALA A 602 3.03 -20.61 -16.51
C ALA A 602 2.35 -21.97 -16.25
N GLY A 603 1.09 -22.14 -16.71
CA GLY A 603 0.34 -23.38 -16.55
C GLY A 603 0.64 -24.47 -17.59
N GLN A 604 1.55 -24.22 -18.56
CA GLN A 604 1.83 -25.15 -19.67
C GLN A 604 3.33 -25.33 -19.92
N LEU A 605 4.16 -25.27 -18.88
CA LEU A 605 5.60 -25.58 -19.01
C LEU A 605 5.83 -27.07 -18.81
N ALA A 606 6.19 -27.76 -19.89
CA ALA A 606 6.58 -29.16 -19.85
C ALA A 606 7.96 -29.34 -19.18
N ILE A 607 8.13 -30.45 -18.47
CA ILE A 607 9.43 -30.83 -17.90
C ILE A 607 10.28 -31.49 -19.00
N TYR A 608 11.50 -30.96 -19.25
CA TYR A 608 12.39 -31.44 -20.30
C TYR A 608 12.65 -32.96 -20.23
N ALA A 609 12.78 -33.54 -19.02
CA ALA A 609 13.05 -34.98 -18.86
C ALA A 609 11.86 -35.85 -19.24
N ASP A 610 10.63 -35.30 -19.16
CA ASP A 610 9.38 -36.04 -19.40
C ASP A 610 8.92 -36.00 -20.86
N ILE A 611 9.63 -35.22 -21.74
CA ILE A 611 9.34 -35.16 -23.15
C ILE A 611 9.65 -36.52 -23.77
N ASP A 612 8.78 -37.01 -24.67
CA ASP A 612 9.04 -38.20 -25.49
C ASP A 612 10.47 -38.14 -26.11
N PRO A 613 11.30 -39.17 -25.94
CA PRO A 613 12.69 -39.12 -26.36
C PRO A 613 12.89 -38.85 -27.86
N GLU A 614 11.97 -39.36 -28.72
CA GLU A 614 12.04 -39.11 -30.19
C GLU A 614 11.71 -37.63 -30.47
N LEU A 615 10.64 -37.13 -29.88
CA LEU A 615 10.24 -35.72 -30.03
C LEU A 615 11.30 -34.77 -29.48
N ARG A 616 11.90 -35.08 -28.33
CA ARG A 616 12.96 -34.30 -27.72
C ARG A 616 14.19 -34.21 -28.64
N GLU A 617 14.64 -35.34 -29.22
CA GLU A 617 15.78 -35.36 -30.14
C GLU A 617 15.49 -34.50 -31.38
N LEU A 618 14.31 -34.65 -31.99
CA LEU A 618 13.90 -33.88 -33.17
C LEU A 618 13.88 -32.38 -32.89
N VAL A 619 13.33 -32.00 -31.73
CA VAL A 619 13.24 -30.60 -31.29
C VAL A 619 14.64 -30.05 -30.96
N GLU A 620 15.51 -30.80 -30.29
CA GLU A 620 16.90 -30.37 -30.03
C GLU A 620 17.69 -30.16 -31.32
N ASP A 621 17.49 -31.05 -32.33
CA ASP A 621 18.11 -30.89 -33.63
C ASP A 621 17.75 -29.52 -34.25
N VAL A 622 16.49 -29.09 -34.11
CA VAL A 622 16.00 -27.80 -34.60
C VAL A 622 16.51 -26.64 -33.77
N VAL A 623 16.31 -26.68 -32.43
CA VAL A 623 16.67 -25.58 -31.53
C VAL A 623 18.17 -25.27 -31.54
N LEU A 624 19.01 -26.31 -31.63
CA LEU A 624 20.46 -26.18 -31.62
C LEU A 624 21.07 -26.18 -33.02
N ASN A 625 20.23 -26.29 -34.07
CA ASN A 625 20.67 -26.41 -35.49
C ASN A 625 21.78 -27.46 -35.68
N ARG A 626 21.55 -28.68 -35.14
CA ARG A 626 22.56 -29.75 -35.16
C ARG A 626 22.67 -30.44 -36.53
N ARG A 627 21.65 -30.30 -37.39
CA ARG A 627 21.52 -30.98 -38.67
C ARG A 627 20.87 -30.09 -39.71
N LEU A 628 21.25 -30.17 -40.94
CA LEU A 628 20.66 -29.43 -42.06
C LEU A 628 19.22 -29.84 -42.37
N ASP A 629 18.83 -31.11 -42.11
CA ASP A 629 17.52 -31.68 -42.34
C ASP A 629 16.62 -31.66 -41.07
N ALA A 630 17.00 -30.91 -40.00
CA ALA A 630 16.33 -30.91 -38.74
C ALA A 630 14.85 -30.46 -38.85
N THR A 631 14.62 -29.41 -39.62
CA THR A 631 13.26 -28.84 -39.81
C THR A 631 12.34 -29.85 -40.52
N ASP A 632 12.84 -30.47 -41.65
CA ASP A 632 12.05 -31.45 -42.42
C ASP A 632 11.67 -32.65 -41.56
N ARG A 633 12.64 -33.18 -40.79
CA ARG A 633 12.41 -34.31 -39.87
C ARG A 633 11.33 -33.99 -38.80
N LEU A 634 11.38 -32.81 -38.19
CA LEU A 634 10.41 -32.44 -37.22
C LEU A 634 9.03 -32.21 -37.83
N VAL A 635 8.96 -31.56 -39.00
CA VAL A 635 7.69 -31.30 -39.72
C VAL A 635 7.02 -32.61 -40.13
N ASP A 636 7.78 -33.57 -40.64
CA ASP A 636 7.27 -34.90 -41.09
C ASP A 636 6.71 -35.70 -39.90
N ARG A 637 7.33 -35.58 -38.72
CA ARG A 637 6.92 -36.33 -37.53
C ARG A 637 5.89 -35.61 -36.66
N ALA A 638 5.80 -34.29 -36.73
CA ALA A 638 4.89 -33.46 -35.89
C ALA A 638 3.42 -33.93 -35.86
N PRO A 639 2.81 -34.38 -37.01
CA PRO A 639 1.42 -34.88 -36.99
C PRO A 639 1.21 -36.12 -36.11
N THR A 640 2.27 -36.92 -35.89
CA THR A 640 2.15 -38.16 -35.08
C THR A 640 2.09 -37.88 -33.58
N PHE A 641 2.47 -36.66 -33.16
CA PHE A 641 2.41 -36.21 -31.77
C PHE A 641 1.21 -35.32 -31.50
N ALA A 642 0.39 -34.99 -32.51
CA ALA A 642 -0.84 -34.22 -32.32
C ALA A 642 -1.85 -35.05 -31.52
N GLU A 643 -2.25 -34.59 -30.36
CA GLU A 643 -3.28 -35.24 -29.53
C GLU A 643 -4.68 -35.02 -30.10
N GLY A 644 -5.50 -36.10 -30.02
CA GLY A 644 -6.93 -35.93 -29.93
C GLY A 644 -7.29 -35.24 -28.61
N GLU A 645 -8.21 -34.28 -28.67
CA GLU A 645 -8.67 -33.49 -27.51
C GLU A 645 -8.86 -34.36 -26.25
N VAL A 646 -7.98 -34.22 -25.26
CA VAL A 646 -8.26 -34.65 -23.91
C VAL A 646 -9.05 -33.53 -23.27
N GLU A 647 -10.34 -33.73 -23.08
CA GLU A 647 -11.14 -32.88 -22.20
C GLU A 647 -10.41 -32.74 -20.85
N LYS A 648 -9.92 -31.55 -20.55
CA LYS A 648 -9.55 -31.21 -19.18
C LYS A 648 -10.83 -31.22 -18.37
N THR A 649 -11.02 -32.24 -17.57
CA THR A 649 -11.99 -32.22 -16.49
C THR A 649 -11.60 -31.10 -15.56
N ASP A 650 -12.42 -30.03 -15.54
CA ASP A 650 -12.39 -29.03 -14.49
C ASP A 650 -12.51 -29.77 -13.17
N THR A 651 -11.43 -29.88 -12.41
CA THR A 651 -11.46 -30.33 -11.04
C THR A 651 -12.26 -29.30 -10.27
N VAL A 652 -13.52 -29.59 -10.00
CA VAL A 652 -14.38 -28.79 -9.13
C VAL A 652 -13.61 -28.63 -7.81
N ALA A 653 -13.32 -27.39 -7.42
CA ALA A 653 -12.60 -27.10 -6.18
C ALA A 653 -13.29 -27.80 -5.00
N GLU A 654 -12.53 -28.45 -4.13
CA GLU A 654 -13.05 -29.30 -3.04
C GLU A 654 -14.13 -28.60 -2.17
N TRP A 655 -13.99 -27.30 -1.97
CA TRP A 655 -14.96 -26.49 -1.21
C TRP A 655 -16.34 -26.40 -1.88
N ARG A 656 -16.47 -26.65 -3.18
CA ARG A 656 -17.77 -26.68 -3.88
C ARG A 656 -18.65 -27.84 -3.46
N SER A 657 -18.08 -28.89 -2.90
CA SER A 657 -18.83 -30.05 -2.37
C SER A 657 -19.47 -29.82 -0.99
N LYS A 658 -19.15 -28.69 -0.33
CA LYS A 658 -19.66 -28.33 0.99
C LYS A 658 -21.11 -27.83 0.93
N PRO A 659 -21.84 -27.86 2.09
CA PRO A 659 -23.16 -27.24 2.19
C PRO A 659 -23.14 -25.77 1.76
N VAL A 660 -24.25 -25.27 1.19
CA VAL A 660 -24.35 -23.90 0.65
C VAL A 660 -23.98 -22.83 1.66
N ARG A 661 -24.29 -23.00 2.94
CA ARG A 661 -23.91 -22.09 4.01
C ARG A 661 -22.38 -21.95 4.13
N GLU A 662 -21.67 -23.07 4.13
CA GLU A 662 -20.21 -23.09 4.21
C GLU A 662 -19.55 -22.59 2.91
N ARG A 663 -20.22 -22.78 1.76
CA ARG A 663 -19.76 -22.24 0.47
C ARG A 663 -19.85 -20.72 0.43
N LEU A 664 -20.94 -20.15 0.93
CA LEU A 664 -21.12 -18.70 1.03
C LEU A 664 -20.11 -18.07 2.01
N GLU A 665 -19.90 -18.67 3.18
CA GLU A 665 -18.88 -18.24 4.13
C GLU A 665 -17.48 -18.31 3.50
N HIS A 666 -17.13 -19.41 2.84
CA HIS A 666 -15.86 -19.57 2.13
C HIS A 666 -15.68 -18.53 1.04
N ALA A 667 -16.72 -18.25 0.26
CA ALA A 667 -16.71 -17.25 -0.79
C ALA A 667 -16.44 -15.84 -0.23
N LEU A 668 -17.06 -15.48 0.90
CA LEU A 668 -16.85 -14.19 1.57
C LEU A 668 -15.45 -14.09 2.15
N VAL A 669 -14.98 -15.09 2.89
CA VAL A 669 -13.66 -15.07 3.52
C VAL A 669 -12.54 -15.00 2.50
N ASN A 670 -12.69 -15.68 1.36
CA ASN A 670 -11.66 -15.70 0.31
C ASN A 670 -11.91 -14.68 -0.82
N GLY A 671 -12.97 -13.90 -0.74
CA GLY A 671 -13.32 -12.90 -1.74
C GLY A 671 -13.63 -13.48 -3.12
N LEU A 672 -14.30 -14.66 -3.18
CA LEU A 672 -14.62 -15.39 -4.41
C LEU A 672 -16.06 -15.08 -4.84
N ASP A 673 -16.25 -14.39 -5.93
CA ASP A 673 -17.57 -13.93 -6.38
C ASP A 673 -18.17 -14.76 -7.52
N GLN A 674 -17.40 -15.70 -8.11
CA GLN A 674 -17.77 -16.48 -9.29
C GLN A 674 -19.07 -17.26 -9.12
N PHE A 675 -19.30 -17.88 -7.95
CA PHE A 675 -20.45 -18.73 -7.68
C PHE A 675 -21.44 -18.11 -6.69
N VAL A 676 -21.18 -16.91 -6.23
CA VAL A 676 -21.92 -16.31 -5.11
C VAL A 676 -23.40 -16.12 -5.42
N VAL A 677 -23.76 -15.79 -6.66
CA VAL A 677 -25.15 -15.60 -7.08
C VAL A 677 -25.91 -16.92 -7.03
N ASP A 678 -25.33 -17.99 -7.61
CA ASP A 678 -25.95 -19.32 -7.65
C ASP A 678 -26.08 -19.92 -6.22
N ASP A 679 -25.02 -19.77 -5.39
CA ASP A 679 -25.05 -20.23 -4.00
C ASP A 679 -26.03 -19.40 -3.15
N THR A 680 -26.17 -18.11 -3.43
CA THR A 680 -27.16 -17.24 -2.77
C THR A 680 -28.58 -17.65 -3.14
N GLU A 681 -28.83 -17.96 -4.41
CA GLU A 681 -30.14 -18.46 -4.87
C GLU A 681 -30.48 -19.81 -4.23
N GLU A 682 -29.52 -20.75 -4.18
CA GLU A 682 -29.70 -22.03 -3.50
C GLU A 682 -30.04 -21.83 -2.01
N ALA A 683 -29.33 -20.93 -1.33
CA ALA A 683 -29.60 -20.58 0.06
C ALA A 683 -30.98 -19.92 0.22
N ARG A 684 -31.39 -19.04 -0.70
CA ARG A 684 -32.69 -18.38 -0.70
C ARG A 684 -33.83 -19.40 -0.83
N LEU A 685 -33.69 -20.34 -1.75
CA LEU A 685 -34.69 -21.40 -1.95
C LEU A 685 -34.82 -22.35 -0.74
N ALA A 686 -33.75 -22.50 0.02
CA ALA A 686 -33.73 -23.31 1.25
C ALA A 686 -34.20 -22.55 2.51
N SER A 687 -34.33 -21.22 2.43
CA SER A 687 -34.71 -20.32 3.54
C SER A 687 -36.19 -19.98 3.54
N THR A 688 -36.74 -19.63 4.70
CA THR A 688 -38.14 -19.23 4.83
C THR A 688 -38.38 -17.82 4.27
N ARG A 689 -37.44 -16.90 4.51
CA ARG A 689 -37.45 -15.50 4.00
C ARG A 689 -36.15 -15.22 3.27
N PRO A 690 -36.16 -14.42 2.21
CA PRO A 690 -34.92 -14.00 1.54
C PRO A 690 -33.92 -13.32 2.49
N LEU A 691 -34.43 -12.58 3.49
CA LEU A 691 -33.63 -11.90 4.50
C LEU A 691 -32.82 -12.85 5.39
N ASP A 692 -33.31 -14.08 5.62
CA ASP A 692 -32.62 -15.08 6.43
C ASP A 692 -31.26 -15.49 5.84
N VAL A 693 -31.07 -15.33 4.52
CA VAL A 693 -29.78 -15.58 3.86
C VAL A 693 -28.77 -14.50 4.23
N ILE A 694 -29.22 -13.24 4.32
CA ILE A 694 -28.37 -12.11 4.74
C ILE A 694 -28.04 -12.24 6.21
N GLU A 695 -29.05 -12.39 7.08
CA GLU A 695 -28.90 -12.45 8.54
C GLU A 695 -28.18 -13.73 9.02
N GLY A 696 -28.12 -14.77 8.18
CA GLY A 696 -27.46 -16.05 8.45
C GLY A 696 -26.10 -16.15 7.76
N PRO A 697 -25.99 -16.97 6.70
CA PRO A 697 -24.71 -17.36 6.13
C PRO A 697 -23.84 -16.19 5.63
N LEU A 698 -24.46 -15.14 5.09
CA LEU A 698 -23.70 -13.99 4.61
C LEU A 698 -23.12 -13.18 5.77
N MET A 699 -23.89 -12.95 6.83
CA MET A 699 -23.39 -12.24 8.02
C MET A 699 -22.37 -13.07 8.81
N ASP A 700 -22.53 -14.40 8.87
CA ASP A 700 -21.55 -15.28 9.50
C ASP A 700 -20.18 -15.17 8.79
N GLY A 701 -20.19 -15.17 7.45
CA GLY A 701 -18.98 -14.96 6.66
C GLY A 701 -18.32 -13.61 6.91
N MET A 702 -19.10 -12.53 6.95
CA MET A 702 -18.57 -11.17 7.25
C MET A 702 -18.06 -11.04 8.68
N ASN A 703 -18.67 -11.73 9.65
CA ASN A 703 -18.16 -11.76 11.01
C ASN A 703 -16.78 -12.47 11.07
N THR A 704 -16.65 -13.60 10.35
CA THR A 704 -15.36 -14.31 10.22
C THR A 704 -14.30 -13.41 9.58
N VAL A 705 -14.64 -12.65 8.53
CA VAL A 705 -13.77 -11.65 7.91
C VAL A 705 -13.32 -10.60 8.94
N GLY A 706 -14.24 -10.08 9.75
CA GLY A 706 -13.93 -9.12 10.80
C GLY A 706 -13.02 -9.66 11.89
N ASP A 707 -13.22 -10.90 12.30
CA ASP A 707 -12.35 -11.55 13.29
C ASP A 707 -10.93 -11.79 12.74
N LEU A 708 -10.82 -12.20 11.47
CA LEU A 708 -9.52 -12.34 10.78
C LEU A 708 -8.79 -11.01 10.64
N PHE A 709 -9.52 -9.95 10.27
CA PHE A 709 -8.96 -8.60 10.19
C PHE A 709 -8.49 -8.11 11.57
N GLY A 710 -9.33 -8.23 12.59
CA GLY A 710 -8.99 -7.86 13.95
C GLY A 710 -7.83 -8.66 14.57
N ALA A 711 -7.59 -9.89 14.08
CA ALA A 711 -6.46 -10.74 14.47
C ALA A 711 -5.19 -10.50 13.63
N GLY A 712 -5.20 -9.54 12.68
CA GLY A 712 -4.09 -9.28 11.78
C GLY A 712 -3.80 -10.38 10.74
N LYS A 713 -4.75 -11.28 10.54
CA LYS A 713 -4.66 -12.36 9.54
C LYS A 713 -5.23 -11.98 8.17
N MET A 714 -5.86 -10.83 8.10
CA MET A 714 -6.43 -10.24 6.91
C MET A 714 -6.11 -8.74 6.91
N PHE A 715 -5.91 -8.14 5.77
CA PHE A 715 -5.61 -6.70 5.64
C PHE A 715 -6.69 -6.00 4.80
N LEU A 716 -6.74 -4.67 4.86
CA LEU A 716 -7.87 -3.89 4.37
C LEU A 716 -8.32 -4.19 2.93
N PRO A 717 -7.46 -4.28 1.91
CA PRO A 717 -7.87 -4.65 0.55
C PRO A 717 -8.62 -5.99 0.47
N GLN A 718 -8.28 -6.98 1.30
CA GLN A 718 -8.99 -8.26 1.37
C GLN A 718 -10.40 -8.08 1.95
N VAL A 719 -10.56 -7.25 2.98
CA VAL A 719 -11.88 -6.93 3.57
C VAL A 719 -12.78 -6.23 2.53
N VAL A 720 -12.24 -5.29 1.77
CA VAL A 720 -12.97 -4.60 0.68
C VAL A 720 -13.41 -5.60 -0.40
N LYS A 721 -12.57 -6.58 -0.72
CA LYS A 721 -12.90 -7.66 -1.65
C LYS A 721 -14.05 -8.53 -1.14
N SER A 722 -14.02 -8.91 0.15
CA SER A 722 -15.12 -9.64 0.81
C SER A 722 -16.43 -8.85 0.79
N ALA A 723 -16.37 -7.53 1.03
CA ALA A 723 -17.54 -6.65 0.96
C ALA A 723 -18.16 -6.60 -0.45
N ARG A 724 -17.36 -6.68 -1.51
CA ARG A 724 -17.87 -6.81 -2.90
C ARG A 724 -18.66 -8.10 -3.11
N VAL A 725 -18.15 -9.24 -2.61
CA VAL A 725 -18.85 -10.51 -2.69
C VAL A 725 -20.19 -10.42 -1.97
N MET A 726 -20.21 -9.83 -0.77
CA MET A 726 -21.42 -9.57 0.00
C MET A 726 -22.43 -8.73 -0.80
N LYS A 727 -21.97 -7.61 -1.40
CA LYS A 727 -22.82 -6.75 -2.21
C LYS A 727 -23.46 -7.48 -3.39
N LYS A 728 -22.70 -8.33 -4.09
CA LYS A 728 -23.18 -9.13 -5.23
C LYS A 728 -24.26 -10.13 -4.80
N ALA A 729 -24.06 -10.78 -3.64
CA ALA A 729 -25.05 -11.67 -3.03
C ALA A 729 -26.35 -10.92 -2.67
N VAL A 730 -26.22 -9.79 -1.98
CA VAL A 730 -27.36 -8.97 -1.56
C VAL A 730 -28.11 -8.40 -2.75
N ALA A 731 -27.42 -7.91 -3.79
CA ALA A 731 -28.06 -7.41 -5.01
C ALA A 731 -28.95 -8.47 -5.69
N HIS A 732 -28.57 -9.75 -5.62
CA HIS A 732 -29.42 -10.84 -6.11
C HIS A 732 -30.68 -11.01 -5.25
N LEU A 733 -30.59 -10.79 -3.93
CA LEU A 733 -31.73 -10.98 -3.00
C LEU A 733 -32.71 -9.81 -2.98
N VAL A 734 -32.27 -8.57 -3.31
CA VAL A 734 -33.08 -7.34 -3.25
C VAL A 734 -34.44 -7.48 -3.96
N PRO A 735 -34.53 -7.98 -5.21
CA PRO A 735 -35.84 -8.12 -5.89
C PRO A 735 -36.82 -9.03 -5.14
N PHE A 736 -36.32 -10.06 -4.47
CA PHE A 736 -37.15 -11.02 -3.71
C PHE A 736 -37.54 -10.43 -2.35
N ILE A 737 -36.67 -9.67 -1.74
CA ILE A 737 -36.95 -8.93 -0.51
C ILE A 737 -38.01 -7.86 -0.77
N ASP A 738 -37.89 -7.10 -1.86
CA ASP A 738 -38.85 -6.09 -2.26
C ASP A 738 -40.22 -6.69 -2.57
N ALA A 739 -40.24 -7.83 -3.27
CA ALA A 739 -41.49 -8.54 -3.55
C ALA A 739 -42.18 -9.01 -2.24
N SER A 740 -41.42 -9.59 -1.30
CA SER A 740 -41.97 -10.05 -0.02
C SER A 740 -42.45 -8.91 0.86
N LYS A 741 -41.77 -7.74 0.82
CA LYS A 741 -42.15 -6.52 1.54
C LYS A 741 -43.34 -5.81 0.91
N ALA A 742 -43.42 -5.81 -0.44
CA ALA A 742 -44.60 -5.26 -1.15
C ALA A 742 -45.87 -6.04 -0.79
N GLU A 743 -45.78 -7.35 -0.57
CA GLU A 743 -46.87 -8.18 -0.06
C GLU A 743 -47.23 -7.85 1.41
N ALA A 744 -46.21 -7.41 2.21
CA ALA A 744 -46.37 -7.03 3.61
C ALA A 744 -46.69 -5.54 3.81
N GLY A 745 -46.59 -4.68 2.78
CA GLY A 745 -46.82 -3.24 2.85
C GLY A 745 -45.70 -2.41 3.51
N GLU A 746 -44.46 -2.94 3.50
CA GLU A 746 -43.27 -2.34 4.17
C GLU A 746 -42.32 -1.67 3.15
N SER A 747 -41.48 -0.73 3.60
CA SER A 747 -40.47 -0.02 2.80
C SER A 747 -39.32 -0.92 2.32
N SER A 748 -38.69 -0.60 1.17
CA SER A 748 -37.63 -1.44 0.58
C SER A 748 -36.27 -1.32 1.28
N ASP A 749 -35.94 -0.21 1.93
CA ASP A 749 -34.67 0.05 2.61
C ASP A 749 -34.68 -0.52 4.03
N GLN A 750 -33.59 -1.11 4.48
CA GLN A 750 -33.43 -1.58 5.88
C GLN A 750 -33.34 -0.41 6.88
N GLY A 751 -33.07 0.80 6.41
CA GLY A 751 -33.03 2.03 7.17
C GLY A 751 -32.10 3.06 6.54
N VAL A 752 -32.25 4.30 6.99
CA VAL A 752 -31.46 5.46 6.54
C VAL A 752 -30.41 5.77 7.60
N ILE A 753 -29.14 5.79 7.21
CA ILE A 753 -28.00 6.06 8.09
C ILE A 753 -27.28 7.32 7.62
N ILE A 754 -27.20 8.33 8.48
CA ILE A 754 -26.32 9.48 8.27
C ILE A 754 -24.92 9.11 8.73
N MET A 755 -23.92 9.36 7.90
CA MET A 755 -22.51 9.20 8.26
C MET A 755 -21.77 10.53 8.16
N ALA A 756 -21.01 10.87 9.19
CA ALA A 756 -20.23 12.10 9.22
C ALA A 756 -18.91 11.90 9.95
N THR A 757 -17.82 12.48 9.43
CA THR A 757 -16.65 12.78 10.24
C THR A 757 -16.90 14.10 10.94
N VAL A 758 -16.77 14.09 12.27
CA VAL A 758 -17.15 15.22 13.11
C VAL A 758 -16.31 16.47 12.82
N LYS A 759 -16.81 17.63 13.26
CA LYS A 759 -16.14 18.92 13.10
C LYS A 759 -14.68 18.87 13.57
N GLY A 760 -13.79 19.50 12.78
CA GLY A 760 -12.36 19.58 13.07
C GLY A 760 -11.55 18.35 12.65
N ASP A 761 -12.19 17.33 12.09
CA ASP A 761 -11.52 16.11 11.62
C ASP A 761 -11.73 15.90 10.12
N VAL A 762 -10.64 15.67 9.40
CA VAL A 762 -10.61 15.51 7.93
C VAL A 762 -10.42 14.07 7.47
N HIS A 763 -10.34 13.14 8.42
CA HIS A 763 -10.06 11.75 8.12
C HIS A 763 -11.34 10.98 7.79
N ASP A 764 -11.54 10.62 6.54
CA ASP A 764 -12.76 9.99 6.04
C ASP A 764 -12.62 8.52 5.62
N ILE A 765 -11.41 8.00 5.49
CA ILE A 765 -11.16 6.65 4.93
C ILE A 765 -11.91 5.58 5.74
N GLY A 766 -11.80 5.60 7.06
CA GLY A 766 -12.50 4.66 7.93
C GLY A 766 -14.02 4.78 7.83
N LYS A 767 -14.54 6.01 7.81
CA LYS A 767 -15.97 6.30 7.64
C LYS A 767 -16.49 5.79 6.30
N ASN A 768 -15.76 6.05 5.22
CA ASN A 768 -16.15 5.63 3.87
C ASN A 768 -16.25 4.11 3.77
N ILE A 769 -15.30 3.38 4.38
CA ILE A 769 -15.34 1.91 4.43
C ILE A 769 -16.59 1.41 5.16
N VAL A 770 -16.91 2.01 6.32
CA VAL A 770 -18.13 1.65 7.08
C VAL A 770 -19.38 1.95 6.26
N GLY A 771 -19.45 3.14 5.63
CA GLY A 771 -20.55 3.53 4.77
C GLY A 771 -20.79 2.54 3.62
N VAL A 772 -19.72 2.12 2.98
CA VAL A 772 -19.75 1.13 1.92
C VAL A 772 -20.26 -0.23 2.41
N VAL A 773 -19.74 -0.73 3.54
CA VAL A 773 -20.17 -2.01 4.11
C VAL A 773 -21.66 -1.96 4.48
N LEU A 774 -22.15 -0.85 4.99
CA LEU A 774 -23.57 -0.62 5.27
C LEU A 774 -24.41 -0.59 3.98
N GLN A 775 -23.97 0.14 2.94
CA GLN A 775 -24.64 0.15 1.64
C GLN A 775 -24.72 -1.25 1.02
N CYS A 776 -23.66 -2.06 1.12
CA CYS A 776 -23.67 -3.45 0.66
C CYS A 776 -24.72 -4.30 1.37
N ASN A 777 -25.17 -3.90 2.55
CA ASN A 777 -26.20 -4.56 3.33
C ASN A 777 -27.57 -3.86 3.26
N ASN A 778 -27.83 -3.17 2.17
CA ASN A 778 -29.11 -2.55 1.84
C ASN A 778 -29.55 -1.42 2.79
N TYR A 779 -28.61 -0.75 3.49
CA TYR A 779 -28.87 0.51 4.19
C TYR A 779 -28.69 1.68 3.21
N ARG A 780 -29.58 2.66 3.30
CA ARG A 780 -29.42 3.91 2.59
C ARG A 780 -28.48 4.82 3.39
N VAL A 781 -27.20 4.86 2.99
CA VAL A 781 -26.20 5.70 3.63
C VAL A 781 -26.13 7.06 2.98
N ILE A 782 -26.25 8.12 3.79
CA ILE A 782 -26.06 9.52 3.40
C ILE A 782 -24.78 9.99 4.04
N ASP A 783 -23.74 10.12 3.26
CA ASP A 783 -22.43 10.58 3.70
C ASP A 783 -22.36 12.11 3.61
N LEU A 784 -22.16 12.75 4.73
CA LEU A 784 -22.05 14.22 4.83
C LEU A 784 -20.61 14.72 4.65
N GLY A 785 -19.64 13.81 4.49
CA GLY A 785 -18.24 14.15 4.33
C GLY A 785 -17.49 14.32 5.64
N VAL A 786 -16.52 15.21 5.63
CA VAL A 786 -15.61 15.51 6.74
C VAL A 786 -15.91 16.88 7.36
N MET A 787 -15.37 17.15 8.54
CA MET A 787 -15.52 18.43 9.25
C MET A 787 -16.97 18.91 9.39
N VAL A 788 -17.88 17.97 9.60
CA VAL A 788 -19.31 18.27 9.57
C VAL A 788 -19.74 18.91 10.90
N PRO A 789 -20.24 20.18 10.88
CA PRO A 789 -20.74 20.80 12.07
C PRO A 789 -21.92 20.03 12.68
N THR A 790 -22.02 20.01 14.01
CA THR A 790 -23.09 19.33 14.76
C THR A 790 -24.48 19.64 14.21
N GLN A 791 -24.80 20.92 13.99
CA GLN A 791 -26.13 21.29 13.50
C GLN A 791 -26.42 20.73 12.10
N LYS A 792 -25.43 20.68 11.20
CA LYS A 792 -25.58 20.11 9.85
C LYS A 792 -25.86 18.59 9.91
N ILE A 793 -25.24 17.88 10.85
CA ILE A 793 -25.52 16.45 11.07
C ILE A 793 -26.98 16.28 11.51
N LEU A 794 -27.43 17.07 12.45
CA LEU A 794 -28.79 16.99 12.98
C LEU A 794 -29.86 17.43 11.97
N ASP A 795 -29.62 18.50 11.23
CA ASP A 795 -30.50 18.95 10.14
C ASP A 795 -30.65 17.87 9.06
N ALA A 796 -29.55 17.25 8.65
CA ALA A 796 -29.58 16.15 7.69
C ALA A 796 -30.32 14.92 8.24
N ALA A 797 -30.17 14.61 9.52
CA ALA A 797 -30.89 13.52 10.15
C ALA A 797 -32.40 13.76 10.15
N ILE A 798 -32.86 15.01 10.35
CA ILE A 798 -34.27 15.40 10.28
C ILE A 798 -34.76 15.35 8.82
N GLU A 799 -34.00 15.98 7.89
CA GLU A 799 -34.37 16.07 6.47
C GLU A 799 -34.58 14.70 5.84
N HIS A 800 -33.66 13.79 6.14
CA HIS A 800 -33.67 12.46 5.55
C HIS A 800 -34.38 11.41 6.41
N LYS A 801 -34.91 11.81 7.57
CA LYS A 801 -35.56 10.92 8.55
C LYS A 801 -34.66 9.74 8.92
N ALA A 802 -33.44 10.07 9.35
CA ALA A 802 -32.43 9.08 9.66
C ALA A 802 -32.87 8.13 10.78
N ASP A 803 -32.65 6.84 10.57
CA ASP A 803 -32.87 5.81 11.57
C ASP A 803 -31.65 5.60 12.48
N ILE A 804 -30.45 5.95 11.99
CA ILE A 804 -29.18 5.92 12.75
C ILE A 804 -28.32 7.12 12.34
N ILE A 805 -27.57 7.68 13.30
CA ILE A 805 -26.49 8.63 13.04
C ILE A 805 -25.17 7.95 13.37
N GLY A 806 -24.24 7.90 12.41
CA GLY A 806 -22.89 7.38 12.55
C GLY A 806 -21.86 8.49 12.57
N LEU A 807 -21.05 8.55 13.61
CA LEU A 807 -19.98 9.52 13.78
C LEU A 807 -18.62 8.83 13.67
N SER A 808 -17.70 9.46 12.95
CA SER A 808 -16.32 9.02 12.82
C SER A 808 -15.35 10.09 13.27
N GLY A 809 -14.21 9.66 13.85
CA GLY A 809 -13.11 10.54 14.24
C GLY A 809 -11.80 9.78 14.36
N LEU A 810 -10.70 10.40 13.92
CA LEU A 810 -9.36 9.84 13.97
C LEU A 810 -8.43 10.58 14.92
N ILE A 811 -8.72 11.82 15.23
CA ILE A 811 -7.89 12.67 16.09
C ILE A 811 -8.56 12.91 17.46
N THR A 812 -7.76 13.17 18.48
CA THR A 812 -8.27 13.35 19.85
C THR A 812 -9.35 14.42 19.98
N PRO A 813 -9.29 15.61 19.32
CA PRO A 813 -10.36 16.60 19.37
C PRO A 813 -11.72 16.09 18.88
N SER A 814 -11.76 15.08 18.02
CA SER A 814 -13.01 14.48 17.54
C SER A 814 -13.83 13.85 18.66
N LEU A 815 -13.16 13.41 19.72
CA LEU A 815 -13.82 12.80 20.89
C LEU A 815 -14.72 13.81 21.62
N ASP A 816 -14.28 15.05 21.78
CA ASP A 816 -15.05 16.12 22.42
C ASP A 816 -16.21 16.58 21.52
N GLU A 817 -15.99 16.61 20.20
CA GLU A 817 -17.07 16.95 19.26
C GLU A 817 -18.16 15.87 19.23
N MET A 818 -17.82 14.59 19.38
CA MET A 818 -18.82 13.51 19.51
C MET A 818 -19.67 13.65 20.78
N VAL A 819 -19.07 14.10 21.90
CA VAL A 819 -19.81 14.44 23.13
C VAL A 819 -20.74 15.63 22.88
N THR A 820 -20.28 16.63 22.14
CA THR A 820 -21.09 17.80 21.76
C THR A 820 -22.29 17.40 20.91
N VAL A 821 -22.10 16.54 19.90
CA VAL A 821 -23.20 16.03 19.07
C VAL A 821 -24.22 15.28 19.93
N ALA A 822 -23.80 14.39 20.81
CA ALA A 822 -24.68 13.63 21.70
C ALA A 822 -25.48 14.55 22.60
N SER A 823 -24.85 15.55 23.23
CA SER A 823 -25.51 16.52 24.09
C SER A 823 -26.52 17.41 23.34
N GLU A 824 -26.21 17.75 22.10
CA GLU A 824 -27.09 18.54 21.25
C GLU A 824 -28.29 17.71 20.74
N MET A 825 -28.07 16.41 20.46
CA MET A 825 -29.16 15.45 20.17
C MET A 825 -30.13 15.36 21.33
N GLU A 826 -29.64 15.25 22.57
CA GLU A 826 -30.49 15.28 23.78
C GLU A 826 -31.27 16.60 23.90
N ARG A 827 -30.60 17.73 23.76
CA ARG A 827 -31.19 19.06 23.83
C ARG A 827 -32.33 19.29 22.82
N GLN A 828 -32.16 18.71 21.61
CA GLN A 828 -33.15 18.81 20.52
C GLN A 828 -34.21 17.70 20.55
N GLY A 829 -34.10 16.75 21.49
CA GLY A 829 -35.11 15.69 21.69
C GLY A 829 -35.05 14.56 20.64
N PHE A 830 -33.88 14.23 20.14
CA PHE A 830 -33.67 13.08 19.25
C PHE A 830 -33.88 11.77 20.04
N GLU A 831 -34.37 10.75 19.35
CA GLU A 831 -34.44 9.35 19.81
C GLU A 831 -33.65 8.41 18.87
N THR A 832 -32.95 8.97 17.89
CA THR A 832 -32.22 8.24 16.84
C THR A 832 -30.95 7.62 17.44
N PRO A 833 -30.71 6.31 17.28
CA PRO A 833 -29.48 5.68 17.75
C PRO A 833 -28.22 6.32 17.19
N LEU A 834 -27.16 6.36 18.02
CA LEU A 834 -25.88 6.96 17.73
C LEU A 834 -24.81 5.88 17.67
N MET A 835 -24.18 5.69 16.51
CA MET A 835 -23.04 4.80 16.30
C MET A 835 -21.74 5.60 16.34
N ILE A 836 -20.80 5.18 17.18
CA ILE A 836 -19.50 5.85 17.39
C ILE A 836 -18.39 4.96 16.83
N GLY A 837 -17.62 5.47 15.90
CA GLY A 837 -16.50 4.77 15.25
C GLY A 837 -15.31 5.67 14.97
N GLY A 838 -14.21 5.06 14.55
CA GLY A 838 -12.96 5.74 14.27
C GLY A 838 -11.82 5.28 15.20
N ALA A 839 -10.59 5.44 14.75
CA ALA A 839 -9.42 4.84 15.40
C ALA A 839 -9.13 5.35 16.81
N THR A 840 -9.52 6.59 17.14
CA THR A 840 -9.36 7.15 18.48
C THR A 840 -10.52 6.85 19.41
N THR A 841 -11.64 6.35 18.88
CA THR A 841 -12.82 6.06 19.69
C THR A 841 -12.66 4.75 20.46
N SER A 842 -13.32 4.64 21.60
CA SER A 842 -13.24 3.45 22.43
C SER A 842 -14.56 3.15 23.14
N PRO A 843 -14.77 1.87 23.56
CA PRO A 843 -15.91 1.52 24.39
C PRO A 843 -15.98 2.34 25.70
N ALA A 844 -14.83 2.67 26.29
CA ALA A 844 -14.79 3.43 27.53
C ALA A 844 -15.16 4.90 27.32
N HIS A 845 -14.60 5.55 26.30
CA HIS A 845 -14.97 6.92 25.95
C HIS A 845 -16.47 7.02 25.64
N THR A 846 -17.00 6.09 24.85
CA THR A 846 -18.42 6.02 24.54
C THR A 846 -19.26 5.90 25.81
N SER A 847 -18.90 4.97 26.74
CA SER A 847 -19.67 4.70 27.97
C SER A 847 -19.54 5.80 29.04
N LEU A 848 -18.37 6.47 29.14
CA LEU A 848 -18.09 7.43 30.21
C LEU A 848 -18.31 8.87 29.81
N LYS A 849 -18.23 9.22 28.52
CA LYS A 849 -18.25 10.60 28.04
C LYS A 849 -19.43 10.89 27.11
N ILE A 850 -19.72 10.01 26.15
CA ILE A 850 -20.75 10.27 25.12
C ILE A 850 -22.14 9.86 25.64
N GLU A 851 -22.31 8.61 26.07
CA GLU A 851 -23.60 8.05 26.45
C GLU A 851 -24.26 8.80 27.63
N PRO A 852 -23.54 9.33 28.65
CA PRO A 852 -24.18 10.13 29.68
C PRO A 852 -24.81 11.44 29.19
N GLY A 853 -24.39 11.92 28.03
CA GLY A 853 -24.93 13.13 27.38
C GLY A 853 -26.12 12.88 26.47
N TYR A 854 -26.54 11.61 26.27
CA TYR A 854 -27.63 11.27 25.37
C TYR A 854 -28.43 10.06 25.87
N SER A 855 -29.74 10.24 26.06
CA SER A 855 -30.65 9.21 26.57
C SER A 855 -30.97 8.08 25.54
N GLY A 856 -30.77 8.36 24.26
CA GLY A 856 -30.91 7.39 23.17
C GLY A 856 -29.80 6.31 23.14
N ASP A 857 -29.99 5.27 22.33
CA ASP A 857 -29.03 4.19 22.22
C ASP A 857 -27.72 4.69 21.62
N THR A 858 -26.61 4.57 22.35
CA THR A 858 -25.26 4.96 21.90
C THR A 858 -24.38 3.73 21.86
N VAL A 859 -23.74 3.43 20.72
CA VAL A 859 -23.01 2.17 20.49
C VAL A 859 -21.62 2.45 19.91
N TYR A 860 -20.61 1.86 20.51
CA TYR A 860 -19.28 1.81 19.94
C TYR A 860 -19.17 0.72 18.87
N VAL A 861 -18.69 1.10 17.70
CA VAL A 861 -18.44 0.20 16.57
C VAL A 861 -16.95 0.08 16.35
N LYS A 862 -16.39 -1.09 16.65
CA LYS A 862 -14.94 -1.32 16.66
C LYS A 862 -14.33 -1.22 15.26
N ASP A 863 -15.01 -1.75 14.26
CA ASP A 863 -14.55 -1.80 12.88
C ASP A 863 -15.73 -1.90 11.89
N ALA A 864 -15.42 -1.77 10.61
CA ALA A 864 -16.43 -1.75 9.55
C ALA A 864 -17.24 -3.05 9.45
N SER A 865 -16.64 -4.20 9.75
CA SER A 865 -17.32 -5.50 9.69
C SER A 865 -18.40 -5.65 10.76
N ARG A 866 -18.24 -4.98 11.90
CA ARG A 866 -19.21 -4.99 13.01
C ARG A 866 -20.37 -4.01 12.81
N ALA A 867 -20.19 -3.00 11.94
CA ALA A 867 -21.19 -1.94 11.73
C ALA A 867 -22.55 -2.50 11.31
N VAL A 868 -22.59 -3.46 10.43
CA VAL A 868 -23.81 -4.06 9.92
C VAL A 868 -24.57 -4.82 11.02
N GLY A 869 -23.86 -5.65 11.80
CA GLY A 869 -24.47 -6.38 12.91
C GLY A 869 -25.04 -5.46 13.99
N VAL A 870 -24.39 -4.32 14.23
CA VAL A 870 -24.89 -3.28 15.15
C VAL A 870 -26.12 -2.58 14.57
N ALA A 871 -26.07 -2.13 13.32
CA ALA A 871 -27.19 -1.48 12.66
C ALA A 871 -28.43 -2.38 12.59
N SER A 872 -28.25 -3.66 12.25
CA SER A 872 -29.33 -4.64 12.23
C SER A 872 -29.99 -4.84 13.59
N LYS A 873 -29.19 -4.87 14.68
CA LYS A 873 -29.73 -4.98 16.05
C LYS A 873 -30.46 -3.71 16.50
N LEU A 874 -29.97 -2.54 16.11
CA LEU A 874 -30.59 -1.24 16.45
C LEU A 874 -31.92 -1.02 15.74
N LEU A 875 -32.11 -1.56 14.54
CA LEU A 875 -33.32 -1.35 13.73
C LEU A 875 -34.23 -2.60 13.67
N GLY A 876 -33.77 -3.76 14.10
CA GLY A 876 -34.49 -5.02 14.05
C GLY A 876 -35.42 -5.27 15.24
N GLU A 877 -36.08 -6.44 15.21
CA GLU A 877 -37.00 -6.89 16.26
C GLU A 877 -36.35 -7.02 17.66
N GLN A 878 -35.02 -7.15 17.69
CA GLN A 878 -34.25 -7.31 18.93
C GLN A 878 -33.83 -5.98 19.58
N ARG A 879 -34.23 -4.83 19.01
CA ARG A 879 -33.81 -3.49 19.48
C ARG A 879 -33.97 -3.29 20.97
N LEU A 880 -35.13 -3.63 21.54
CA LEU A 880 -35.41 -3.43 22.97
C LEU A 880 -34.48 -4.24 23.87
N ALA A 881 -34.23 -5.49 23.51
CA ALA A 881 -33.31 -6.36 24.25
C ALA A 881 -31.87 -5.86 24.15
N TYR A 882 -31.47 -5.47 22.94
CA TYR A 882 -30.13 -4.92 22.68
C TYR A 882 -29.88 -3.58 23.39
N SER A 883 -30.87 -2.69 23.41
CA SER A 883 -30.79 -1.43 24.17
C SER A 883 -30.60 -1.67 25.68
N GLN A 884 -31.28 -2.67 26.25
CA GLN A 884 -31.10 -3.04 27.66
C GLN A 884 -29.70 -3.59 27.94
N GLU A 885 -29.19 -4.45 27.04
CA GLU A 885 -27.85 -4.99 27.11
C GLU A 885 -26.79 -3.89 27.05
N LEU A 886 -26.93 -2.94 26.12
CA LEU A 886 -26.04 -1.80 25.96
C LEU A 886 -25.98 -0.94 27.22
N LYS A 887 -27.15 -0.58 27.79
CA LYS A 887 -27.21 0.23 29.01
C LYS A 887 -26.57 -0.48 30.20
N ALA A 888 -26.75 -1.81 30.31
CA ALA A 888 -26.11 -2.61 31.34
C ALA A 888 -24.58 -2.67 31.14
N ASP A 889 -24.09 -2.81 29.91
CA ASP A 889 -22.67 -2.82 29.58
C ASP A 889 -22.02 -1.45 29.86
N HIS A 890 -22.68 -0.33 29.50
CA HIS A 890 -22.22 1.01 29.81
C HIS A 890 -22.09 1.24 31.32
N GLU A 891 -23.10 0.81 32.09
CA GLU A 891 -23.07 0.93 33.55
C GLU A 891 -21.96 0.07 34.17
N ALA A 892 -21.78 -1.16 33.72
CA ALA A 892 -20.71 -2.04 34.20
C ALA A 892 -19.32 -1.43 33.92
N LYS A 893 -19.14 -0.81 32.75
CA LYS A 893 -17.90 -0.12 32.40
C LYS A 893 -17.67 1.09 33.30
N ARG A 894 -18.68 1.95 33.51
CA ARG A 894 -18.59 3.09 34.46
C ARG A 894 -18.16 2.64 35.84
N GLN A 895 -18.78 1.57 36.38
CA GLN A 895 -18.42 1.02 37.69
C GLN A 895 -16.99 0.49 37.74
N SER A 896 -16.56 -0.24 36.73
CA SER A 896 -15.19 -0.79 36.66
C SER A 896 -14.12 0.33 36.65
N TYR A 897 -14.39 1.43 35.97
CA TYR A 897 -13.48 2.59 35.90
C TYR A 897 -13.45 3.37 37.21
N SER A 898 -14.59 3.52 37.91
CA SER A 898 -14.62 4.17 39.22
C SER A 898 -13.84 3.36 40.28
N ILE A 899 -13.84 2.04 40.19
CA ILE A 899 -13.07 1.14 41.08
C ILE A 899 -11.58 1.21 40.77
N LYS A 900 -11.17 1.24 39.50
CA LYS A 900 -9.76 1.35 39.10
C LYS A 900 -9.08 2.62 39.57
N LYS A 901 -9.81 3.75 39.64
CA LYS A 901 -9.31 5.02 40.22
C LYS A 901 -9.08 4.97 41.71
N ALA A 902 -9.69 4.03 42.43
CA ALA A 902 -9.66 3.94 43.89
C ALA A 902 -8.59 3.00 44.46
N THR A 903 -7.91 2.21 43.62
CA THR A 903 -6.89 1.25 44.12
C THR A 903 -5.50 1.87 43.98
N PRO A 904 -4.87 2.34 45.06
CA PRO A 904 -3.52 2.86 45.00
C PRO A 904 -2.55 1.72 44.64
N LEU A 905 -1.63 2.02 43.74
CA LEU A 905 -0.53 1.11 43.44
C LEU A 905 0.28 0.79 44.68
N LEU A 906 0.69 -0.44 44.83
CA LEU A 906 1.64 -0.85 45.86
C LEU A 906 2.97 -0.13 45.64
N SER A 907 3.62 0.28 46.73
CA SER A 907 5.01 0.72 46.60
C SER A 907 5.89 -0.41 46.05
N PHE A 908 6.97 -0.06 45.35
CA PHE A 908 7.89 -1.03 44.77
C PHE A 908 8.36 -2.09 45.80
N THR A 909 8.66 -1.66 47.03
CA THR A 909 9.03 -2.55 48.13
C THR A 909 7.94 -3.54 48.49
N GLN A 910 6.67 -3.11 48.51
CA GLN A 910 5.53 -3.98 48.76
C GLN A 910 5.26 -4.94 47.61
N ALA A 911 5.40 -4.49 46.38
CA ALA A 911 5.22 -5.31 45.18
C ALA A 911 6.33 -6.38 45.11
N THR A 912 7.58 -6.00 45.37
CA THR A 912 8.72 -6.92 45.42
C THR A 912 8.57 -7.96 46.53
N ALA A 913 8.05 -7.59 47.71
CA ALA A 913 7.80 -8.52 48.79
C ALA A 913 6.68 -9.55 48.47
N ARG A 914 5.78 -9.20 47.56
CA ARG A 914 4.66 -10.05 47.09
C ARG A 914 4.97 -10.79 45.78
N ARG A 915 6.19 -10.64 45.24
CA ARG A 915 6.56 -11.33 43.98
C ARG A 915 6.42 -12.85 44.19
N GLU A 916 5.90 -13.51 43.20
CA GLU A 916 5.90 -14.96 43.11
C GLU A 916 7.35 -15.43 42.89
N VAL A 917 7.87 -16.24 43.79
CA VAL A 917 9.19 -16.85 43.64
C VAL A 917 8.98 -18.24 43.11
N LEU A 918 9.19 -18.43 41.82
CA LEU A 918 9.15 -19.73 41.17
C LEU A 918 10.46 -20.47 41.56
N ALA A 919 10.32 -21.55 42.33
CA ALA A 919 11.41 -22.46 42.57
C ALA A 919 11.48 -23.47 41.41
N PHE A 920 12.45 -23.33 40.56
CA PHE A 920 12.72 -24.33 39.53
C PHE A 920 13.63 -25.43 40.10
N ASP A 921 13.13 -26.65 40.10
CA ASP A 921 13.97 -27.82 40.35
C ASP A 921 14.81 -28.09 39.07
N THR A 922 16.08 -27.69 39.13
CA THR A 922 16.99 -27.87 37.99
C THR A 922 17.27 -29.34 37.69
N SER A 923 16.94 -30.26 38.63
CA SER A 923 17.11 -31.70 38.42
C SER A 923 16.07 -32.26 37.45
N THR A 924 14.96 -31.54 37.23
CA THR A 924 13.88 -31.95 36.30
C THR A 924 14.03 -31.37 34.89
N VAL A 925 14.99 -30.47 34.68
CA VAL A 925 15.26 -29.86 33.38
C VAL A 925 16.14 -30.79 32.53
N SER A 926 15.57 -31.39 31.52
CA SER A 926 16.33 -32.19 30.56
C SER A 926 17.15 -31.25 29.68
N ALA A 927 18.47 -31.29 29.84
CA ALA A 927 19.35 -30.59 28.92
C ALA A 927 19.36 -31.30 27.54
N PRO A 928 19.37 -30.57 26.42
CA PRO A 928 19.55 -31.21 25.14
C PRO A 928 20.88 -31.91 25.05
N HIS A 929 20.94 -33.05 24.33
CA HIS A 929 22.16 -33.86 24.19
C HIS A 929 23.31 -33.10 23.50
N GLN A 930 22.99 -32.07 22.72
CA GLN A 930 23.96 -31.21 22.07
C GLN A 930 23.58 -29.75 22.32
N LEU A 931 24.53 -28.98 22.87
CA LEU A 931 24.37 -27.55 23.11
C LEU A 931 25.03 -26.76 21.97
N GLY A 932 24.41 -25.65 21.57
CA GLY A 932 24.89 -24.77 20.51
C GLY A 932 24.09 -24.85 19.24
N VAL A 933 24.50 -24.11 18.20
CA VAL A 933 23.90 -24.13 16.88
C VAL A 933 24.60 -25.18 16.03
N HIS A 934 23.86 -26.17 15.57
CA HIS A 934 24.34 -27.22 14.67
C HIS A 934 23.70 -27.01 13.29
N VAL A 935 24.54 -26.96 12.26
CA VAL A 935 24.09 -26.96 10.86
C VAL A 935 23.99 -28.42 10.43
N LEU A 936 22.81 -28.84 10.05
CA LEU A 936 22.59 -30.14 9.39
C LEU A 936 22.88 -29.96 7.91
N GLU A 937 23.86 -30.73 7.38
CA GLU A 937 24.17 -30.76 5.95
C GLU A 937 23.12 -31.57 5.17
#